data_ca91d1907d217bbc65f2078128487844
#
_entry.id   ca91d1907d217bbc65f2078128487844
#
_cell.length_a   1.000
_cell.length_b   1.000
_cell.length_c   1.000
_cell.angle_alpha   90.00
_cell.angle_beta   90.00
_cell.angle_gamma   90.00
#
_symmetry.space_group_name_H-M   'P 1'
#
loop_
_entity.id
_entity.type
_entity.pdbx_description
1 polymer ?
#
loop_
_entity_poly.entity_id
_entity_poly.type
_entity_poly.pdbx_seq_one_letter_code
_entity_poly.pdbx_strand_id
1 'polypeptide(L)'
;MIPKPREKTRAKEGQESMKKLSCLLLALLLTLTPLAGGIVLPTAADDTAPKITPAPHAYAQGLAAWYAGEQNTRAGQNPESTVWEDLIGGYDMTVRTDAKTRFTAEGLALESSKQYFPQEVCGIVNGSAFTVEIRLGAFTSIGGAYNTFMNSDNDNFALFRRNSNNVLEFKWAAVGAGQRPTVENGLAVLQDALVSITYEVGGEVVLYINGTRAAARDCTAAMGADNLFIGHVHRKAFRTTYRSLRFYRRALSAEEIRRNAAVDGYVDVKELYVQDGLVSLYSGIRNTRAGYNADAAVWEDLAGQQDITLNLNDKNYFTREGLRLNSQKHGFPQTIVNTVNGQAFTVEMSLGALTTLGHSFNTFINSTNDNFSLFRRVSNNVLEFKFAGNAAAERPTVQDGLEAFSGNLVAVTYEVGGKTVIYINGEKVAEAASPRAMGAEDLFFGHPDASRNYDTTFRAMRFYNRALTAEEIMKNAKADGSFSAKDTRPTSPGYVSVAQPHTGIVGDVALVRRVDSGTELDAVMSGVIKPAAVILRINSKLNITDTDGREFLSLPVALDSLAWSVMPVFEPADAATVEPLVSYLKEIRFTDCFFLSKDAALVKAAREALPAVRGIIDYTEVYKGKTGLTQEECVELRKSMKRNNGTVALLPQSAARQETVQYLYDSIVNVWVCAADQPDGAGRLDALLSGALGIVSDDTAGLYAAATSLPKKIMTRVPLNIGHRGLPDGNPENTVEGSLLAYEAGADVIENDVYLTADGQVVVMHDGTTGRTCNRNLSVTGSTLA
;
A
#
# COMPACT_ATOMS: atom_id res chain seq x y z
N MET A 1 48.56 -30.74 36.71
CA MET A 1 48.86 -31.10 35.29
C MET A 1 47.54 -31.09 34.52
N ILE A 2 47.24 -30.01 33.83
CA ILE A 2 46.00 -29.85 33.03
C ILE A 2 46.39 -30.19 31.59
N PRO A 3 45.67 -31.06 30.85
CA PRO A 3 45.99 -31.35 29.47
C PRO A 3 45.57 -30.23 28.55
N LYS A 4 46.47 -29.85 27.63
CA LYS A 4 46.20 -28.87 26.56
C LYS A 4 45.14 -29.35 25.54
N PRO A 5 44.32 -28.50 25.00
CA PRO A 5 43.30 -28.87 24.04
C PRO A 5 43.89 -29.29 22.67
N ARG A 6 43.28 -30.31 22.08
CA ARG A 6 43.54 -30.78 20.69
C ARG A 6 42.66 -29.97 19.70
N GLU A 7 43.13 -28.85 19.27
CA GLU A 7 42.29 -27.92 18.49
C GLU A 7 42.55 -27.80 16.98
N LYS A 8 43.49 -28.60 16.40
CA LYS A 8 43.83 -28.44 14.97
C LYS A 8 43.38 -29.54 14.01
N THR A 9 42.75 -30.61 14.51
CA THR A 9 42.39 -31.73 13.66
C THR A 9 40.90 -31.73 13.23
N ARG A 10 39.98 -31.16 14.02
CA ARG A 10 38.55 -31.16 13.72
C ARG A 10 38.14 -30.19 12.63
N ALA A 11 38.79 -29.03 12.53
CA ALA A 11 38.47 -28.02 11.49
C ALA A 11 38.78 -28.49 10.08
N LYS A 12 39.90 -29.27 9.92
CA LYS A 12 40.25 -29.81 8.59
C LYS A 12 39.35 -30.94 8.11
N GLU A 13 38.86 -31.78 9.03
CA GLU A 13 37.96 -32.88 8.68
C GLU A 13 36.55 -32.35 8.32
N GLY A 14 36.06 -31.31 8.97
CA GLY A 14 34.78 -30.64 8.64
C GLY A 14 34.81 -29.97 7.26
N GLN A 15 35.92 -29.35 6.91
CA GLN A 15 36.06 -28.67 5.61
C GLN A 15 36.19 -29.65 4.42
N GLU A 16 36.86 -30.79 4.62
CA GLU A 16 36.91 -31.86 3.62
C GLU A 16 35.56 -32.57 3.44
N SER A 17 34.79 -32.76 4.51
CA SER A 17 33.44 -33.34 4.46
C SER A 17 32.47 -32.44 3.71
N MET A 18 32.53 -31.11 3.91
CA MET A 18 31.67 -30.17 3.18
C MET A 18 32.01 -30.07 1.69
N LYS A 19 33.33 -30.10 1.34
CA LYS A 19 33.76 -30.12 -0.08
C LYS A 19 33.29 -31.39 -0.79
N LYS A 20 33.34 -32.54 -0.11
CA LYS A 20 32.84 -33.82 -0.65
C LYS A 20 31.33 -33.85 -0.80
N LEU A 21 30.59 -33.18 0.11
CA LEU A 21 29.13 -33.08 0.05
C LEU A 21 28.67 -32.16 -1.07
N SER A 22 29.36 -31.04 -1.28
CA SER A 22 29.09 -30.11 -2.38
C SER A 22 29.27 -30.77 -3.75
N CYS A 23 30.32 -31.60 -3.91
CA CYS A 23 30.53 -32.36 -5.14
C CYS A 23 29.50 -33.46 -5.37
N LEU A 24 28.98 -34.06 -4.31
CA LEU A 24 27.94 -35.12 -4.42
C LEU A 24 26.57 -34.56 -4.77
N LEU A 25 26.22 -33.38 -4.22
CA LEU A 25 24.99 -32.66 -4.51
C LEU A 25 25.00 -32.07 -5.93
N LEU A 26 26.17 -31.59 -6.40
CA LEU A 26 26.32 -31.13 -7.78
C LEU A 26 26.09 -32.27 -8.78
N ALA A 27 26.59 -33.48 -8.48
CA ALA A 27 26.37 -34.64 -9.32
C ALA A 27 24.90 -35.08 -9.35
N LEU A 28 24.16 -34.91 -8.26
CA LEU A 28 22.73 -35.27 -8.17
C LEU A 28 21.84 -34.25 -8.94
N LEU A 29 22.20 -32.96 -8.92
CA LEU A 29 21.48 -31.90 -9.65
C LEU A 29 21.69 -31.96 -11.16
N LEU A 30 22.83 -32.46 -11.62
CA LEU A 30 23.14 -32.62 -13.03
C LEU A 30 22.41 -33.81 -13.70
N THR A 31 21.79 -34.72 -12.91
CA THR A 31 21.03 -35.86 -13.41
C THR A 31 19.51 -35.63 -13.48
N LEU A 32 19.01 -34.51 -12.94
CA LEU A 32 17.62 -34.12 -13.10
C LEU A 32 17.45 -33.36 -14.44
N THR A 33 17.07 -34.07 -15.49
CA THR A 33 16.65 -33.46 -16.76
C THR A 33 15.51 -32.45 -16.51
N PRO A 34 15.59 -31.22 -17.04
CA PRO A 34 14.48 -30.30 -16.92
C PRO A 34 13.29 -30.80 -17.74
N LEU A 35 12.16 -30.98 -17.12
CA LEU A 35 10.88 -30.96 -17.81
C LEU A 35 10.70 -29.53 -18.31
N ALA A 36 11.21 -29.27 -19.52
CA ALA A 36 11.01 -28.02 -20.22
C ALA A 36 9.56 -27.95 -20.72
N GLY A 37 8.66 -27.55 -19.81
CA GLY A 37 7.49 -26.78 -20.20
C GLY A 37 7.96 -25.34 -20.33
N GLY A 38 8.38 -24.90 -21.50
CA GLY A 38 8.80 -23.52 -21.74
C GLY A 38 7.60 -22.59 -21.51
N ILE A 39 7.67 -21.84 -20.42
CA ILE A 39 6.88 -20.61 -20.29
C ILE A 39 7.55 -19.63 -21.26
N VAL A 40 6.93 -19.45 -22.40
CA VAL A 40 7.27 -18.35 -23.30
C VAL A 40 6.76 -17.09 -22.60
N LEU A 41 7.67 -16.35 -21.98
CA LEU A 41 7.35 -14.98 -21.54
C LEU A 41 7.01 -14.16 -22.79
N PRO A 42 5.88 -13.47 -22.82
CA PRO A 42 5.59 -12.56 -23.91
C PRO A 42 6.69 -11.49 -23.95
N THR A 43 7.25 -11.25 -25.13
CA THR A 43 8.16 -10.12 -25.36
C THR A 43 7.48 -8.84 -24.96
N ALA A 44 8.16 -8.01 -24.16
CA ALA A 44 7.67 -6.70 -23.73
C ALA A 44 7.13 -5.92 -24.93
N ALA A 45 5.88 -5.50 -24.84
CA ALA A 45 5.30 -4.56 -25.78
C ALA A 45 6.07 -3.22 -25.68
N ASP A 46 6.29 -2.60 -26.81
CA ASP A 46 6.97 -1.31 -26.94
C ASP A 46 6.17 -0.21 -26.20
N ASP A 47 6.59 0.12 -24.98
CA ASP A 47 5.89 0.96 -24.01
C ASP A 47 6.34 2.44 -24.12
N THR A 48 6.46 2.94 -25.34
CA THR A 48 6.92 4.32 -25.63
C THR A 48 5.83 5.39 -25.52
N ALA A 49 4.57 5.03 -25.27
CA ALA A 49 3.48 6.00 -25.08
C ALA A 49 3.46 6.53 -23.62
N PRO A 50 3.24 7.84 -23.40
CA PRO A 50 3.11 8.39 -22.05
C PRO A 50 1.89 7.74 -21.38
N LYS A 51 2.11 7.13 -20.19
CA LYS A 51 1.00 6.60 -19.37
C LYS A 51 0.13 7.76 -18.91
N ILE A 52 -1.09 7.82 -19.41
CA ILE A 52 -2.06 8.81 -18.94
C ILE A 52 -2.54 8.35 -17.56
N THR A 53 -2.42 9.22 -16.56
CA THR A 53 -3.00 8.98 -15.25
C THR A 53 -4.51 8.92 -15.40
N PRO A 54 -5.18 7.78 -15.06
CA PRO A 54 -6.62 7.67 -15.22
C PRO A 54 -7.35 8.74 -14.43
N ALA A 55 -8.48 9.22 -14.97
CA ALA A 55 -9.37 10.11 -14.21
C ALA A 55 -9.87 9.41 -12.92
N PRO A 56 -10.25 10.16 -11.84
CA PRO A 56 -10.56 9.58 -10.52
C PRO A 56 -11.93 8.91 -10.47
N HIS A 57 -12.17 7.92 -11.32
CA HIS A 57 -13.48 7.31 -11.50
C HIS A 57 -13.73 6.06 -10.67
N ALA A 58 -12.77 5.64 -9.86
CA ALA A 58 -12.90 4.43 -9.07
C ALA A 58 -12.21 4.57 -7.73
N TYR A 59 -12.64 3.78 -6.76
CA TYR A 59 -11.88 3.59 -5.55
C TYR A 59 -10.52 2.98 -5.92
N ALA A 60 -9.42 3.67 -5.60
CA ALA A 60 -8.11 3.28 -6.12
C ALA A 60 -7.48 2.11 -5.35
N GLN A 61 -7.86 1.89 -4.08
CA GLN A 61 -7.25 0.88 -3.24
C GLN A 61 -7.63 -0.53 -3.71
N GLY A 62 -6.63 -1.34 -4.07
CA GLY A 62 -6.79 -2.70 -4.59
C GLY A 62 -7.20 -2.79 -6.05
N LEU A 63 -7.32 -1.66 -6.77
CA LEU A 63 -7.62 -1.65 -8.19
C LEU A 63 -6.41 -2.18 -8.98
N ALA A 64 -6.59 -3.32 -9.63
CA ALA A 64 -5.53 -4.04 -10.33
C ALA A 64 -5.61 -3.90 -11.86
N ALA A 65 -6.83 -3.78 -12.42
CA ALA A 65 -7.02 -3.52 -13.83
C ALA A 65 -8.25 -2.65 -14.06
N TRP A 66 -8.16 -1.74 -15.02
CA TRP A 66 -9.26 -0.86 -15.41
C TRP A 66 -9.30 -0.60 -16.90
N TYR A 67 -10.34 -1.07 -17.53
CA TYR A 67 -10.66 -0.81 -18.94
C TYR A 67 -11.79 0.21 -19.00
N ALA A 68 -11.48 1.45 -19.41
CA ALA A 68 -12.46 2.52 -19.55
C ALA A 68 -12.89 2.64 -21.02
N GLY A 69 -14.19 2.73 -21.28
CA GLY A 69 -14.68 2.78 -22.66
C GLY A 69 -14.54 4.15 -23.31
N GLU A 70 -14.71 5.21 -22.54
CA GLU A 70 -14.53 6.60 -22.96
C GLU A 70 -13.05 6.98 -23.16
N GLN A 71 -12.14 6.16 -22.65
CA GLN A 71 -10.69 6.27 -22.79
C GLN A 71 -10.11 4.85 -22.97
N ASN A 72 -10.29 4.29 -24.17
CA ASN A 72 -9.91 2.91 -24.45
C ASN A 72 -8.41 2.70 -24.69
N THR A 73 -7.64 3.77 -24.77
CA THR A 73 -6.17 3.74 -24.79
C THR A 73 -5.58 4.73 -23.81
N ARG A 74 -4.32 4.51 -23.38
CA ARG A 74 -3.60 5.45 -22.49
C ARG A 74 -3.43 6.83 -23.11
N ALA A 75 -3.45 6.91 -24.45
CA ALA A 75 -3.41 8.16 -25.21
C ALA A 75 -4.77 8.87 -25.32
N GLY A 76 -5.86 8.24 -24.87
CA GLY A 76 -7.21 8.77 -24.96
C GLY A 76 -8.16 7.81 -25.69
N GLN A 77 -9.27 8.35 -26.19
CA GLN A 77 -10.24 7.58 -26.93
C GLN A 77 -9.79 7.35 -28.39
N ASN A 78 -9.71 6.09 -28.83
CA ASN A 78 -9.36 5.68 -30.18
C ASN A 78 -10.36 4.62 -30.71
N PRO A 79 -11.33 4.98 -31.56
CA PRO A 79 -12.34 4.06 -32.08
C PRO A 79 -11.78 2.99 -33.01
N GLU A 80 -10.63 3.23 -33.63
CA GLU A 80 -9.96 2.30 -34.54
C GLU A 80 -9.00 1.33 -33.83
N SER A 81 -8.85 1.43 -32.50
CA SER A 81 -7.99 0.53 -31.77
C SER A 81 -8.47 -0.91 -31.85
N THR A 82 -7.53 -1.83 -31.94
CA THR A 82 -7.76 -3.28 -31.77
C THR A 82 -7.30 -3.76 -30.38
N VAL A 83 -6.92 -2.82 -29.51
CA VAL A 83 -6.52 -3.10 -28.16
C VAL A 83 -7.35 -2.23 -27.22
N TRP A 84 -7.91 -2.84 -26.18
CA TRP A 84 -8.43 -2.12 -25.01
C TRP A 84 -7.34 -2.09 -23.96
N GLU A 85 -6.73 -0.93 -23.81
CA GLU A 85 -5.62 -0.79 -22.90
C GLU A 85 -6.11 -0.74 -21.45
N ASP A 86 -5.45 -1.50 -20.59
CA ASP A 86 -5.61 -1.39 -19.14
C ASP A 86 -4.92 -0.10 -18.65
N LEU A 87 -5.69 0.77 -18.03
CA LEU A 87 -5.21 2.08 -17.58
C LEU A 87 -4.41 2.01 -16.26
N ILE A 88 -4.29 0.84 -15.62
CA ILE A 88 -3.66 0.65 -14.30
C ILE A 88 -2.47 -0.30 -14.37
N GLY A 89 -2.72 -1.59 -14.65
CA GLY A 89 -1.75 -2.67 -14.50
C GLY A 89 -0.97 -3.04 -15.76
N GLY A 90 -1.35 -2.49 -16.92
CA GLY A 90 -0.73 -2.84 -18.20
C GLY A 90 -1.20 -4.18 -18.79
N TYR A 91 -2.30 -4.73 -18.33
CA TYR A 91 -2.91 -5.98 -18.83
C TYR A 91 -3.79 -5.72 -20.04
N ASP A 92 -3.21 -5.31 -21.15
CA ASP A 92 -3.93 -4.87 -22.34
C ASP A 92 -4.67 -6.04 -23.01
N MET A 93 -5.94 -5.81 -23.35
CA MET A 93 -6.82 -6.80 -23.96
C MET A 93 -6.87 -6.61 -25.47
N THR A 94 -6.48 -7.63 -26.24
CA THR A 94 -6.68 -7.62 -27.68
C THR A 94 -8.16 -7.82 -28.01
N VAL A 95 -8.74 -6.88 -28.77
CA VAL A 95 -10.14 -6.90 -29.20
C VAL A 95 -10.22 -7.25 -30.68
N ARG A 96 -11.01 -8.28 -31.00
CA ARG A 96 -11.36 -8.63 -32.38
C ARG A 96 -12.50 -7.73 -32.83
N THR A 97 -12.17 -6.67 -33.55
CA THR A 97 -13.12 -5.67 -34.02
C THR A 97 -13.74 -6.10 -35.36
N ASP A 98 -15.03 -5.78 -35.51
CA ASP A 98 -15.83 -5.92 -36.76
C ASP A 98 -16.98 -4.92 -36.76
N ALA A 99 -17.90 -5.03 -37.69
CA ALA A 99 -19.09 -4.13 -37.78
C ALA A 99 -19.98 -4.17 -36.52
N LYS A 100 -19.92 -5.26 -35.72
CA LYS A 100 -20.76 -5.51 -34.55
C LYS A 100 -19.99 -5.41 -33.24
N THR A 101 -18.67 -5.48 -33.31
CA THR A 101 -17.76 -5.36 -32.17
C THR A 101 -16.74 -4.29 -32.49
N ARG A 102 -16.89 -3.11 -31.87
CA ARG A 102 -16.02 -1.94 -32.10
C ARG A 102 -16.06 -0.98 -30.96
N PHE A 103 -15.04 -0.16 -30.83
CA PHE A 103 -15.06 0.96 -29.91
C PHE A 103 -15.97 2.08 -30.40
N THR A 104 -16.68 2.70 -29.47
CA THR A 104 -17.53 3.88 -29.65
C THR A 104 -17.13 4.94 -28.63
N ALA A 105 -17.65 6.15 -28.72
CA ALA A 105 -17.40 7.18 -27.70
C ALA A 105 -17.81 6.76 -26.26
N GLU A 106 -18.71 5.76 -26.13
CA GLU A 106 -19.19 5.29 -24.83
C GLU A 106 -18.46 4.03 -24.31
N GLY A 107 -17.72 3.33 -25.18
CA GLY A 107 -17.06 2.09 -24.82
C GLY A 107 -17.03 1.04 -25.92
N LEU A 108 -16.78 -0.21 -25.55
CA LEU A 108 -16.77 -1.36 -26.47
C LEU A 108 -18.20 -1.84 -26.72
N ALA A 109 -18.76 -1.46 -27.89
CA ALA A 109 -19.99 -2.07 -28.39
C ALA A 109 -19.69 -3.51 -28.78
N LEU A 110 -20.49 -4.46 -28.31
CA LEU A 110 -20.30 -5.90 -28.51
C LEU A 110 -21.63 -6.59 -28.83
N GLU A 111 -21.63 -7.34 -29.93
CA GLU A 111 -22.75 -8.20 -30.32
C GLU A 111 -22.24 -9.57 -30.75
N SER A 112 -22.69 -10.62 -30.07
CA SER A 112 -22.43 -12.02 -30.45
C SER A 112 -20.95 -12.35 -30.67
N SER A 113 -20.07 -11.84 -29.78
CA SER A 113 -18.63 -12.05 -29.84
C SER A 113 -18.09 -12.44 -28.46
N LYS A 114 -16.94 -13.12 -28.42
CA LYS A 114 -16.14 -13.35 -27.20
C LYS A 114 -14.84 -12.55 -27.30
N GLN A 115 -14.50 -11.84 -26.25
CA GLN A 115 -13.23 -11.11 -26.13
C GLN A 115 -12.53 -11.57 -24.86
N TYR A 116 -11.33 -12.09 -24.99
CA TYR A 116 -10.57 -12.71 -23.89
C TYR A 116 -9.66 -11.70 -23.19
N PHE A 117 -9.65 -11.77 -21.87
CA PHE A 117 -8.66 -11.05 -21.05
C PHE A 117 -7.30 -11.75 -21.08
N PRO A 118 -6.21 -11.01 -20.83
CA PRO A 118 -4.93 -11.62 -20.46
C PRO A 118 -5.06 -12.54 -19.24
N GLN A 119 -4.14 -13.51 -19.11
CA GLN A 119 -4.16 -14.49 -18.00
C GLN A 119 -3.96 -13.84 -16.64
N GLU A 120 -3.28 -12.71 -16.58
CA GLU A 120 -3.06 -11.92 -15.39
C GLU A 120 -4.36 -11.43 -14.77
N VAL A 121 -5.33 -11.02 -15.60
CA VAL A 121 -6.69 -10.63 -15.15
C VAL A 121 -7.47 -11.86 -14.65
N CYS A 122 -7.29 -13.01 -15.30
CA CYS A 122 -7.84 -14.27 -14.80
C CYS A 122 -7.23 -14.63 -13.42
N GLY A 123 -5.95 -14.35 -13.22
CA GLY A 123 -5.28 -14.50 -11.92
C GLY A 123 -5.90 -13.65 -10.80
N ILE A 124 -6.43 -12.45 -11.12
CA ILE A 124 -7.11 -11.60 -10.12
C ILE A 124 -8.36 -12.29 -9.56
N VAL A 125 -9.21 -12.83 -10.44
CA VAL A 125 -10.46 -13.51 -10.03
C VAL A 125 -10.21 -14.88 -9.40
N ASN A 126 -9.02 -15.44 -9.50
CA ASN A 126 -8.60 -16.65 -8.82
C ASN A 126 -7.98 -16.40 -7.43
N GLY A 127 -7.89 -15.16 -6.99
CA GLY A 127 -7.47 -14.80 -5.65
C GLY A 127 -8.47 -15.26 -4.57
N SER A 128 -8.04 -15.22 -3.31
CA SER A 128 -8.92 -15.55 -2.16
C SER A 128 -10.04 -14.51 -1.96
N ALA A 129 -9.83 -13.28 -2.43
CA ALA A 129 -10.80 -12.21 -2.46
C ALA A 129 -10.59 -11.33 -3.69
N PHE A 130 -11.70 -10.87 -4.28
CA PHE A 130 -11.67 -9.92 -5.41
C PHE A 130 -12.99 -9.15 -5.53
N THR A 131 -12.96 -8.08 -6.34
CA THR A 131 -14.16 -7.41 -6.83
C THR A 131 -14.05 -7.23 -8.34
N VAL A 132 -15.13 -7.50 -9.04
CA VAL A 132 -15.30 -7.17 -10.47
C VAL A 132 -16.47 -6.23 -10.61
N GLU A 133 -16.27 -5.10 -11.27
CA GLU A 133 -17.33 -4.16 -11.62
C GLU A 133 -17.46 -4.04 -13.15
N ILE A 134 -18.69 -4.13 -13.63
CA ILE A 134 -19.03 -4.13 -15.05
C ILE A 134 -20.07 -3.04 -15.28
N ARG A 135 -19.68 -1.97 -15.97
CA ARG A 135 -20.60 -0.91 -16.37
C ARG A 135 -21.10 -1.17 -17.79
N LEU A 136 -22.39 -1.40 -17.91
CA LEU A 136 -23.06 -1.73 -19.17
C LEU A 136 -23.91 -0.56 -19.66
N GLY A 137 -23.99 -0.39 -20.97
CA GLY A 137 -24.96 0.47 -21.64
C GLY A 137 -26.31 -0.25 -21.86
N ALA A 138 -27.10 0.25 -22.82
CA ALA A 138 -28.36 -0.38 -23.20
C ALA A 138 -28.14 -1.85 -23.61
N PHE A 139 -29.00 -2.72 -23.09
CA PHE A 139 -28.90 -4.16 -23.28
C PHE A 139 -30.02 -4.74 -24.12
N THR A 140 -29.68 -5.60 -25.10
CA THR A 140 -30.64 -6.32 -25.94
C THR A 140 -30.33 -7.82 -25.90
N SER A 141 -31.31 -8.64 -25.51
CA SER A 141 -31.20 -10.09 -25.53
C SER A 141 -31.32 -10.60 -26.99
N ILE A 142 -30.36 -11.42 -27.43
CA ILE A 142 -30.35 -12.06 -28.76
C ILE A 142 -30.46 -13.58 -28.63
N GLY A 143 -29.69 -14.17 -27.66
CA GLY A 143 -29.67 -15.60 -27.44
C GLY A 143 -30.94 -16.15 -26.80
N GLY A 144 -31.30 -17.40 -27.14
CA GLY A 144 -32.55 -18.01 -26.71
C GLY A 144 -32.56 -18.60 -25.28
N ALA A 145 -31.38 -18.96 -24.69
CA ALA A 145 -31.32 -19.64 -23.39
C ALA A 145 -30.73 -18.73 -22.27
N TYR A 146 -29.63 -18.11 -22.56
CA TYR A 146 -28.89 -17.27 -21.61
C TYR A 146 -28.35 -16.02 -22.31
N ASN A 147 -28.03 -14.99 -21.52
CA ASN A 147 -27.16 -13.90 -21.95
C ASN A 147 -25.99 -13.88 -20.98
N THR A 148 -24.79 -14.20 -21.45
CA THR A 148 -23.61 -14.38 -20.60
C THR A 148 -22.64 -13.22 -20.81
N PHE A 149 -22.51 -12.37 -19.77
CA PHE A 149 -21.78 -11.10 -19.80
C PHE A 149 -20.27 -11.28 -19.61
N MET A 150 -19.89 -12.07 -18.62
CA MET A 150 -18.52 -12.43 -18.34
C MET A 150 -18.48 -13.91 -17.96
N ASN A 151 -17.51 -14.66 -18.47
CA ASN A 151 -17.41 -16.10 -18.23
C ASN A 151 -15.95 -16.57 -18.31
N SER A 152 -15.67 -17.73 -17.71
CA SER A 152 -14.47 -18.52 -18.00
C SER A 152 -14.82 -19.71 -18.90
N ASP A 153 -13.84 -20.25 -19.63
CA ASP A 153 -14.10 -21.37 -20.55
C ASP A 153 -14.57 -22.63 -19.81
N ASN A 154 -14.14 -22.81 -18.56
CA ASN A 154 -14.58 -23.91 -17.67
C ASN A 154 -15.89 -23.61 -16.91
N ASP A 155 -16.56 -22.50 -17.18
CA ASP A 155 -17.79 -22.04 -16.49
C ASP A 155 -17.62 -21.93 -14.94
N ASN A 156 -16.41 -21.81 -14.40
CA ASN A 156 -16.19 -21.59 -12.95
C ASN A 156 -16.45 -20.14 -12.54
N PHE A 157 -16.24 -19.18 -13.44
CA PHE A 157 -16.70 -17.79 -13.30
C PHE A 157 -17.76 -17.53 -14.35
N ALA A 158 -19.00 -17.25 -13.98
CA ALA A 158 -20.05 -16.93 -14.97
C ALA A 158 -21.08 -15.94 -14.41
N LEU A 159 -21.09 -14.74 -14.98
CA LEU A 159 -22.17 -13.76 -14.80
C LEU A 159 -23.11 -13.85 -16.00
N PHE A 160 -24.34 -14.27 -15.79
CA PHE A 160 -25.30 -14.47 -16.86
C PHE A 160 -26.75 -14.21 -16.42
N ARG A 161 -27.58 -13.86 -17.41
CA ARG A 161 -29.04 -13.83 -17.25
C ARG A 161 -29.64 -15.09 -17.87
N ARG A 162 -30.51 -15.76 -17.15
CA ARG A 162 -31.33 -16.86 -17.63
C ARG A 162 -32.59 -16.30 -18.29
N ASN A 163 -32.81 -16.59 -19.53
CA ASN A 163 -33.94 -16.02 -20.31
C ASN A 163 -35.29 -16.60 -19.90
N SER A 164 -35.35 -17.88 -19.49
CA SER A 164 -36.60 -18.58 -19.19
C SER A 164 -37.37 -18.03 -17.97
N ASN A 165 -36.65 -17.53 -16.97
CA ASN A 165 -37.23 -16.94 -15.74
C ASN A 165 -36.80 -15.48 -15.50
N ASN A 166 -36.05 -14.90 -16.45
CA ASN A 166 -35.56 -13.53 -16.37
C ASN A 166 -34.71 -13.20 -15.14
N VAL A 167 -33.87 -14.11 -14.68
CA VAL A 167 -33.03 -13.98 -13.48
C VAL A 167 -31.57 -13.74 -13.85
N LEU A 168 -30.91 -12.74 -13.26
CA LEU A 168 -29.47 -12.53 -13.31
C LEU A 168 -28.84 -13.44 -12.22
N GLU A 169 -27.84 -14.22 -12.59
CA GLU A 169 -27.13 -15.15 -11.72
C GLU A 169 -25.62 -14.94 -11.82
N PHE A 170 -24.93 -15.10 -10.70
CA PHE A 170 -23.50 -15.27 -10.70
C PHE A 170 -23.14 -16.71 -10.20
N LYS A 171 -22.45 -17.46 -11.04
CA LYS A 171 -21.91 -18.78 -10.73
C LYS A 171 -20.41 -18.66 -10.47
N TRP A 172 -19.94 -19.30 -9.43
CA TRP A 172 -18.52 -19.44 -9.13
C TRP A 172 -18.15 -20.90 -8.83
N ALA A 173 -16.91 -21.28 -9.17
CA ALA A 173 -16.47 -22.67 -9.03
C ALA A 173 -17.54 -23.66 -9.56
N ALA A 174 -17.64 -24.83 -9.03
CA ALA A 174 -18.63 -25.83 -9.44
C ALA A 174 -19.95 -25.78 -8.66
N VAL A 175 -20.32 -24.61 -8.05
CA VAL A 175 -21.50 -24.51 -7.16
C VAL A 175 -22.82 -24.73 -7.90
N GLY A 176 -23.74 -25.42 -7.22
CA GLY A 176 -25.09 -25.70 -7.74
C GLY A 176 -25.97 -24.44 -7.83
N ALA A 177 -27.05 -24.51 -8.62
CA ALA A 177 -27.93 -23.36 -8.85
C ALA A 177 -28.52 -22.73 -7.56
N GLY A 178 -28.85 -23.55 -6.55
CA GLY A 178 -29.40 -23.05 -5.27
C GLY A 178 -28.39 -22.29 -4.39
N GLN A 179 -27.10 -22.36 -4.70
CA GLN A 179 -26.02 -21.70 -3.98
C GLN A 179 -25.57 -20.38 -4.63
N ARG A 180 -26.17 -19.97 -5.75
CA ARG A 180 -25.79 -18.77 -6.49
C ARG A 180 -26.56 -17.56 -6.01
N PRO A 181 -25.96 -16.37 -5.90
CA PRO A 181 -26.70 -15.13 -5.73
C PRO A 181 -27.51 -14.84 -7.01
N THR A 182 -28.77 -14.50 -6.86
CA THR A 182 -29.74 -14.32 -7.94
C THR A 182 -30.50 -13.03 -7.77
N VAL A 183 -30.72 -12.31 -8.89
CA VAL A 183 -31.49 -11.05 -8.93
C VAL A 183 -32.62 -11.20 -9.94
N GLU A 184 -33.85 -10.99 -9.48
CA GLU A 184 -35.05 -11.04 -10.35
C GLU A 184 -35.09 -9.88 -11.35
N ASN A 185 -35.91 -10.01 -12.38
CA ASN A 185 -36.07 -9.01 -13.44
C ASN A 185 -34.76 -8.64 -14.15
N GLY A 186 -33.90 -9.63 -14.39
CA GLY A 186 -32.54 -9.45 -14.90
C GLY A 186 -32.46 -8.60 -16.17
N LEU A 187 -33.45 -8.59 -17.04
CA LEU A 187 -33.49 -7.74 -18.23
C LEU A 187 -33.59 -6.25 -17.87
N ALA A 188 -34.43 -5.91 -16.89
CA ALA A 188 -34.61 -4.52 -16.46
C ALA A 188 -33.39 -4.02 -15.68
N VAL A 189 -32.84 -4.85 -14.76
CA VAL A 189 -31.71 -4.47 -13.90
C VAL A 189 -30.38 -4.34 -14.66
N LEU A 190 -30.30 -4.85 -15.88
CA LEU A 190 -29.10 -4.77 -16.73
C LEU A 190 -29.13 -3.60 -17.73
N GLN A 191 -30.24 -2.85 -17.81
CA GLN A 191 -30.32 -1.70 -18.69
C GLN A 191 -29.56 -0.53 -18.12
N ASP A 192 -28.49 -0.12 -18.83
CA ASP A 192 -27.63 0.99 -18.38
C ASP A 192 -27.22 0.86 -16.92
N ALA A 193 -26.55 -0.23 -16.56
CA ALA A 193 -26.31 -0.65 -15.18
C ALA A 193 -24.83 -0.83 -14.85
N LEU A 194 -24.52 -0.57 -13.59
CA LEU A 194 -23.28 -1.03 -12.94
C LEU A 194 -23.59 -2.31 -12.15
N VAL A 195 -22.98 -3.41 -12.56
CA VAL A 195 -23.02 -4.69 -11.83
C VAL A 195 -21.69 -4.89 -11.14
N SER A 196 -21.71 -5.00 -9.81
CA SER A 196 -20.49 -5.29 -9.05
C SER A 196 -20.63 -6.66 -8.36
N ILE A 197 -19.55 -7.43 -8.38
CA ILE A 197 -19.42 -8.75 -7.75
C ILE A 197 -18.29 -8.63 -6.74
N THR A 198 -18.57 -8.80 -5.45
CA THR A 198 -17.54 -9.03 -4.44
C THR A 198 -17.50 -10.51 -4.08
N TYR A 199 -16.30 -11.02 -3.88
CA TYR A 199 -16.02 -12.42 -3.63
C TYR A 199 -14.93 -12.55 -2.57
N GLU A 200 -15.20 -13.39 -1.56
CA GLU A 200 -14.26 -13.64 -0.48
C GLU A 200 -14.40 -15.09 0.01
N VAL A 201 -13.36 -15.89 -0.12
CA VAL A 201 -13.35 -17.29 0.34
C VAL A 201 -13.45 -17.36 1.86
N GLY A 202 -14.44 -18.09 2.37
CA GLY A 202 -14.76 -18.14 3.80
C GLY A 202 -15.67 -17.02 4.29
N GLY A 203 -15.98 -16.07 3.41
CA GLY A 203 -16.93 -14.98 3.59
C GLY A 203 -18.14 -15.12 2.67
N GLU A 204 -18.46 -14.05 1.91
CA GLU A 204 -19.62 -14.01 1.02
C GLU A 204 -19.24 -13.77 -0.44
N VAL A 205 -20.11 -14.21 -1.34
CA VAL A 205 -20.23 -13.71 -2.71
C VAL A 205 -21.44 -12.81 -2.79
N VAL A 206 -21.24 -11.54 -3.14
CA VAL A 206 -22.32 -10.55 -3.17
C VAL A 206 -22.46 -9.92 -4.55
N LEU A 207 -23.68 -9.83 -5.06
CA LEU A 207 -24.05 -9.03 -6.24
C LEU A 207 -24.60 -7.68 -5.80
N TYR A 208 -24.09 -6.63 -6.40
CA TYR A 208 -24.60 -5.27 -6.28
C TYR A 208 -25.10 -4.79 -7.65
N ILE A 209 -26.18 -4.05 -7.65
CA ILE A 209 -26.73 -3.36 -8.84
C ILE A 209 -26.77 -1.87 -8.53
N ASN A 210 -26.09 -1.07 -9.35
CA ASN A 210 -26.02 0.38 -9.18
C ASN A 210 -25.66 0.83 -7.76
N GLY A 211 -24.68 0.14 -7.15
CA GLY A 211 -24.21 0.44 -5.81
C GLY A 211 -25.04 -0.15 -4.66
N THR A 212 -26.17 -0.82 -4.96
CA THR A 212 -27.06 -1.40 -3.95
C THR A 212 -26.89 -2.91 -3.87
N ARG A 213 -26.73 -3.45 -2.65
CA ARG A 213 -26.64 -4.91 -2.41
C ARG A 213 -27.94 -5.58 -2.86
N ALA A 214 -27.86 -6.46 -3.85
CA ALA A 214 -29.02 -7.10 -4.47
C ALA A 214 -29.18 -8.57 -4.07
N ALA A 215 -28.07 -9.34 -3.95
CA ALA A 215 -28.09 -10.74 -3.55
C ALA A 215 -26.74 -11.15 -2.96
N ALA A 216 -26.75 -12.15 -2.05
CA ALA A 216 -25.53 -12.73 -1.48
C ALA A 216 -25.67 -14.23 -1.21
N ARG A 217 -24.54 -14.91 -1.11
CA ARG A 217 -24.39 -16.31 -0.67
C ARG A 217 -23.05 -16.50 0.02
N ASP A 218 -22.99 -17.46 0.93
CA ASP A 218 -21.73 -17.88 1.55
C ASP A 218 -20.77 -18.42 0.49
N CYS A 219 -19.51 -18.00 0.57
CA CYS A 219 -18.44 -18.42 -0.34
C CYS A 219 -17.57 -19.49 0.31
N THR A 220 -17.75 -20.75 -0.09
CA THR A 220 -17.08 -21.91 0.54
C THR A 220 -15.97 -22.53 -0.32
N ALA A 221 -15.73 -22.03 -1.54
CA ALA A 221 -14.80 -22.64 -2.48
C ALA A 221 -13.99 -21.58 -3.23
N ALA A 222 -12.75 -21.90 -3.61
CA ALA A 222 -11.94 -21.10 -4.49
C ALA A 222 -12.49 -21.07 -5.92
N MET A 223 -12.26 -20.00 -6.67
CA MET A 223 -12.84 -19.77 -8.00
C MET A 223 -12.38 -20.79 -9.04
N GLY A 224 -11.11 -20.94 -9.28
CA GLY A 224 -10.53 -21.86 -10.25
C GLY A 224 -10.98 -21.61 -11.71
N ALA A 225 -11.11 -20.33 -12.09
CA ALA A 225 -11.38 -19.95 -13.47
C ALA A 225 -10.14 -20.20 -14.35
N ASP A 226 -10.38 -20.59 -15.61
CA ASP A 226 -9.33 -20.71 -16.62
C ASP A 226 -9.24 -19.43 -17.47
N ASN A 227 -9.64 -19.43 -18.75
CA ASN A 227 -9.60 -18.26 -19.59
C ASN A 227 -10.82 -17.35 -19.37
N LEU A 228 -10.62 -16.15 -18.81
CA LEU A 228 -11.71 -15.19 -18.59
C LEU A 228 -12.01 -14.39 -19.87
N PHE A 229 -13.29 -14.14 -20.15
CA PHE A 229 -13.72 -13.38 -21.33
C PHE A 229 -15.03 -12.63 -21.08
N ILE A 230 -15.28 -11.57 -21.87
CA ILE A 230 -16.56 -10.87 -21.94
C ILE A 230 -17.30 -11.23 -23.23
N GLY A 231 -18.63 -11.11 -23.17
CA GLY A 231 -19.51 -11.43 -24.31
C GLY A 231 -19.69 -12.93 -24.52
N HIS A 232 -20.56 -13.29 -25.43
CA HIS A 232 -20.77 -14.70 -25.79
C HIS A 232 -21.44 -14.83 -27.18
N VAL A 233 -21.35 -16.02 -27.77
CA VAL A 233 -21.90 -16.34 -29.09
C VAL A 233 -23.11 -17.27 -29.00
N HIS A 234 -23.82 -17.45 -30.11
CA HIS A 234 -24.93 -18.38 -30.28
C HIS A 234 -26.07 -18.18 -29.27
N ARG A 235 -26.51 -19.26 -28.58
CA ARG A 235 -27.65 -19.25 -27.65
C ARG A 235 -27.42 -18.39 -26.39
N LYS A 236 -26.20 -17.95 -26.14
CA LYS A 236 -25.82 -17.10 -24.99
C LYS A 236 -25.56 -15.63 -25.39
N ALA A 237 -25.81 -15.29 -26.68
CA ALA A 237 -25.49 -13.98 -27.25
C ALA A 237 -26.43 -12.86 -26.78
N PHE A 238 -25.92 -11.64 -26.82
CA PHE A 238 -26.62 -10.38 -26.52
C PHE A 238 -25.92 -9.23 -27.24
N ARG A 239 -26.51 -8.03 -27.16
CA ARG A 239 -25.89 -6.78 -27.57
C ARG A 239 -25.88 -5.81 -26.41
N THR A 240 -24.73 -5.18 -26.17
CA THR A 240 -24.56 -4.08 -25.22
C THR A 240 -23.29 -3.31 -25.56
N THR A 241 -23.06 -2.19 -24.84
CA THR A 241 -21.78 -1.50 -24.77
C THR A 241 -21.18 -1.73 -23.41
N TYR A 242 -19.97 -2.26 -23.34
CA TYR A 242 -19.18 -2.28 -22.11
C TYR A 242 -18.53 -0.91 -21.94
N ARG A 243 -19.02 -0.13 -20.98
CA ARG A 243 -18.55 1.23 -20.72
C ARG A 243 -17.33 1.25 -19.81
N SER A 244 -17.24 0.30 -18.87
CA SER A 244 -16.07 0.15 -18.00
C SER A 244 -16.03 -1.25 -17.38
N LEU A 245 -14.82 -1.72 -17.14
CA LEU A 245 -14.53 -2.94 -16.39
C LEU A 245 -13.44 -2.64 -15.39
N ARG A 246 -13.69 -2.92 -14.10
CA ARG A 246 -12.73 -2.74 -13.03
C ARG A 246 -12.54 -4.05 -12.27
N PHE A 247 -11.28 -4.38 -11.96
CA PHE A 247 -10.89 -5.57 -11.24
C PHE A 247 -10.08 -5.18 -10.01
N TYR A 248 -10.50 -5.63 -8.85
CA TYR A 248 -9.83 -5.38 -7.57
C TYR A 248 -9.35 -6.69 -6.97
N ARG A 249 -8.17 -6.69 -6.33
CA ARG A 249 -7.59 -7.86 -5.63
C ARG A 249 -8.14 -8.05 -4.22
N ARG A 250 -9.25 -7.46 -3.90
CA ARG A 250 -9.95 -7.59 -2.61
C ARG A 250 -11.46 -7.46 -2.77
N ALA A 251 -12.19 -7.94 -1.79
CA ALA A 251 -13.60 -7.63 -1.68
C ALA A 251 -13.77 -6.17 -1.23
N LEU A 252 -14.45 -5.36 -2.03
CA LEU A 252 -14.83 -4.00 -1.65
C LEU A 252 -15.99 -4.04 -0.64
N SER A 253 -16.00 -3.11 0.30
CA SER A 253 -17.14 -2.91 1.20
C SER A 253 -18.36 -2.34 0.46
N ALA A 254 -19.53 -2.44 1.06
CA ALA A 254 -20.76 -1.87 0.50
C ALA A 254 -20.65 -0.34 0.28
N GLU A 255 -19.96 0.35 1.18
CA GLU A 255 -19.69 1.78 1.08
C GLU A 255 -18.79 2.11 -0.11
N GLU A 256 -17.74 1.32 -0.33
CA GLU A 256 -16.82 1.49 -1.46
C GLU A 256 -17.50 1.22 -2.80
N ILE A 257 -18.31 0.16 -2.90
CA ILE A 257 -19.16 -0.12 -4.06
C ILE A 257 -20.13 1.04 -4.32
N ARG A 258 -20.76 1.57 -3.27
CA ARG A 258 -21.68 2.71 -3.40
C ARG A 258 -20.96 3.98 -3.86
N ARG A 259 -19.73 4.21 -3.36
CA ARG A 259 -18.90 5.33 -3.81
C ARG A 259 -18.52 5.21 -5.29
N ASN A 260 -18.11 4.03 -5.75
CA ASN A 260 -17.84 3.79 -7.17
C ASN A 260 -19.09 4.03 -8.02
N ALA A 261 -20.26 3.57 -7.57
CA ALA A 261 -21.53 3.82 -8.24
C ALA A 261 -21.88 5.31 -8.30
N ALA A 262 -21.54 6.09 -7.28
CA ALA A 262 -21.75 7.53 -7.27
C ALA A 262 -20.83 8.26 -8.25
N VAL A 263 -19.56 7.83 -8.34
CA VAL A 263 -18.60 8.33 -9.34
C VAL A 263 -19.09 8.06 -10.77
N ASP A 264 -19.64 6.87 -11.01
CA ASP A 264 -20.19 6.47 -12.32
C ASP A 264 -21.57 7.08 -12.62
N GLY A 265 -22.17 7.80 -11.66
CA GLY A 265 -23.45 8.50 -11.83
C GLY A 265 -24.70 7.68 -11.55
N TYR A 266 -24.58 6.48 -10.99
CA TYR A 266 -25.73 5.62 -10.60
C TYR A 266 -26.29 5.94 -9.22
N VAL A 267 -25.52 6.61 -8.37
CA VAL A 267 -25.95 7.13 -7.06
C VAL A 267 -25.66 8.62 -7.05
N ASP A 268 -26.59 9.42 -6.53
CA ASP A 268 -26.30 10.84 -6.29
C ASP A 268 -25.21 10.95 -5.20
N VAL A 269 -24.10 11.62 -5.51
CA VAL A 269 -22.95 11.77 -4.60
C VAL A 269 -23.38 12.30 -3.24
N LYS A 270 -24.36 13.21 -3.17
CA LYS A 270 -24.87 13.71 -1.90
C LYS A 270 -25.47 12.62 -1.00
N GLU A 271 -26.02 11.53 -1.58
CA GLU A 271 -26.60 10.43 -0.82
C GLU A 271 -25.57 9.59 -0.04
N LEU A 272 -24.30 9.74 -0.35
CA LEU A 272 -23.22 9.13 0.42
C LEU A 272 -23.12 9.71 1.84
N TYR A 273 -23.54 10.95 2.00
CA TYR A 273 -23.31 11.76 3.19
C TYR A 273 -24.59 11.97 4.03
N VAL A 274 -24.47 12.61 5.16
CA VAL A 274 -25.62 13.07 5.96
C VAL A 274 -26.34 14.17 5.21
N GLN A 275 -27.66 14.05 5.04
CA GLN A 275 -28.49 14.97 4.25
C GLN A 275 -29.10 16.08 5.12
N ASP A 276 -29.46 15.75 6.37
CA ASP A 276 -30.14 16.69 7.26
C ASP A 276 -29.23 17.86 7.60
N GLY A 277 -29.67 19.07 7.25
CA GLY A 277 -28.92 20.31 7.44
C GLY A 277 -27.80 20.56 6.42
N LEU A 278 -27.58 19.71 5.39
CA LEU A 278 -26.58 19.90 4.36
C LEU A 278 -26.89 21.13 3.48
N VAL A 279 -26.03 22.12 3.51
CA VAL A 279 -26.15 23.37 2.73
C VAL A 279 -25.36 23.31 1.44
N SER A 280 -24.12 22.78 1.51
CA SER A 280 -23.23 22.66 0.35
C SER A 280 -22.34 21.44 0.46
N LEU A 281 -22.05 20.87 -0.72
CA LEU A 281 -21.13 19.74 -0.92
C LEU A 281 -20.22 19.99 -2.11
N TYR A 282 -18.94 20.11 -1.87
CA TYR A 282 -17.90 20.14 -2.90
C TYR A 282 -17.15 18.82 -2.85
N SER A 283 -17.15 18.07 -3.95
CA SER A 283 -16.49 16.77 -4.04
C SER A 283 -15.39 16.79 -5.10
N GLY A 284 -14.21 16.28 -4.77
CA GLY A 284 -13.09 16.19 -5.73
C GLY A 284 -13.28 15.10 -6.77
N ILE A 285 -13.92 13.99 -6.40
CA ILE A 285 -14.14 12.85 -7.29
C ILE A 285 -15.25 13.09 -8.31
N ARG A 286 -16.09 14.09 -8.09
CA ARG A 286 -17.15 14.55 -8.99
C ARG A 286 -17.31 16.05 -8.78
N ASN A 287 -16.42 16.83 -9.43
CA ASN A 287 -16.29 18.25 -9.18
C ASN A 287 -17.29 19.13 -9.97
N THR A 288 -18.12 18.51 -10.82
CA THR A 288 -19.25 19.13 -11.50
C THR A 288 -20.51 18.27 -11.40
N ARG A 289 -21.68 18.85 -11.55
CA ARG A 289 -22.98 18.13 -11.59
C ARG A 289 -23.05 17.14 -12.75
N ALA A 290 -22.33 17.43 -13.86
CA ALA A 290 -22.22 16.55 -15.01
C ALA A 290 -21.28 15.36 -14.78
N GLY A 291 -20.36 15.43 -13.82
CA GLY A 291 -19.34 14.42 -13.55
C GLY A 291 -18.00 15.02 -13.14
N TYR A 292 -16.93 14.27 -13.35
CA TYR A 292 -15.58 14.79 -13.15
C TYR A 292 -15.10 15.54 -14.39
N ASN A 293 -14.51 16.70 -14.19
CA ASN A 293 -13.85 17.50 -15.23
C ASN A 293 -12.55 18.11 -14.67
N ALA A 294 -11.40 17.64 -15.16
CA ALA A 294 -10.09 18.12 -14.71
C ALA A 294 -9.84 19.61 -15.01
N ASP A 295 -10.48 20.13 -16.06
CA ASP A 295 -10.32 21.51 -16.54
C ASP A 295 -11.42 22.46 -16.04
N ALA A 296 -12.28 22.00 -15.11
CA ALA A 296 -13.38 22.82 -14.61
C ALA A 296 -12.85 24.04 -13.83
N ALA A 297 -13.09 25.23 -14.34
CA ALA A 297 -12.78 26.48 -13.64
C ALA A 297 -13.77 26.82 -12.50
N VAL A 298 -14.76 25.96 -12.29
CA VAL A 298 -15.78 26.08 -11.24
C VAL A 298 -15.86 24.77 -10.49
N TRP A 299 -15.75 24.85 -9.16
CA TRP A 299 -16.10 23.71 -8.30
C TRP A 299 -17.57 23.81 -7.95
N GLU A 300 -18.37 22.96 -8.59
CA GLU A 300 -19.80 23.02 -8.44
C GLU A 300 -20.27 22.41 -7.11
N ASP A 301 -21.19 23.10 -6.46
CA ASP A 301 -21.90 22.61 -5.28
C ASP A 301 -22.91 21.53 -5.69
N LEU A 302 -22.69 20.30 -5.24
CA LEU A 302 -23.52 19.14 -5.58
C LEU A 302 -24.77 19.03 -4.71
N ALA A 303 -24.86 19.77 -3.60
CA ALA A 303 -26.05 19.80 -2.73
C ALA A 303 -26.98 20.98 -3.04
N GLY A 304 -26.40 22.10 -3.51
CA GLY A 304 -27.13 23.33 -3.80
C GLY A 304 -26.64 24.00 -5.08
N GLN A 305 -26.51 25.33 -5.05
CA GLN A 305 -26.02 26.16 -6.17
C GLN A 305 -24.99 27.18 -5.69
N GLN A 306 -24.20 26.82 -4.69
CA GLN A 306 -23.20 27.66 -4.08
C GLN A 306 -21.83 27.43 -4.72
N ASP A 307 -21.73 27.57 -6.05
CA ASP A 307 -20.57 27.23 -6.84
C ASP A 307 -19.36 28.14 -6.52
N ILE A 308 -18.15 27.58 -6.52
CA ILE A 308 -16.90 28.30 -6.27
C ILE A 308 -16.14 28.46 -7.58
N THR A 309 -15.85 29.72 -7.95
CA THR A 309 -14.95 30.02 -9.07
C THR A 309 -13.51 29.81 -8.64
N LEU A 310 -12.75 29.04 -9.43
CA LEU A 310 -11.36 28.70 -9.19
C LEU A 310 -10.42 29.41 -10.15
N ASN A 311 -9.22 29.75 -9.68
CA ASN A 311 -8.12 30.20 -10.52
C ASN A 311 -7.12 29.05 -10.68
N LEU A 312 -7.37 28.20 -11.69
CA LEU A 312 -6.51 27.03 -11.93
C LEU A 312 -5.19 27.43 -12.59
N ASN A 313 -4.12 26.70 -12.27
CA ASN A 313 -2.78 26.85 -12.84
C ASN A 313 -1.99 25.55 -12.57
N ASP A 314 -0.69 25.56 -12.89
CA ASP A 314 0.22 24.42 -12.67
C ASP A 314 0.38 23.96 -11.20
N LYS A 315 -0.05 24.76 -10.24
CA LYS A 315 0.00 24.44 -8.80
C LYS A 315 -1.38 24.23 -8.18
N ASN A 316 -2.43 24.67 -8.83
CA ASN A 316 -3.81 24.60 -8.35
C ASN A 316 -4.67 24.04 -9.47
N TYR A 317 -5.01 22.74 -9.36
CA TYR A 317 -5.70 22.00 -10.40
C TYR A 317 -6.43 20.79 -9.81
N PHE A 318 -7.42 20.29 -10.53
CA PHE A 318 -8.06 19.04 -10.13
C PHE A 318 -7.18 17.84 -10.46
N THR A 319 -7.04 16.98 -9.46
CA THR A 319 -6.47 15.63 -9.57
C THR A 319 -7.59 14.60 -9.42
N ARG A 320 -7.29 13.34 -9.66
CA ARG A 320 -8.22 12.24 -9.41
C ARG A 320 -8.70 12.13 -7.95
N GLU A 321 -8.01 12.75 -7.01
CA GLU A 321 -8.37 12.72 -5.58
C GLU A 321 -9.16 13.97 -5.15
N GLY A 322 -9.05 15.06 -5.90
CA GLY A 322 -9.69 16.32 -5.57
C GLY A 322 -8.95 17.55 -6.08
N LEU A 323 -9.25 18.70 -5.53
CA LEU A 323 -8.59 19.96 -5.86
C LEU A 323 -7.25 20.06 -5.13
N ARG A 324 -6.14 19.94 -5.85
CA ARG A 324 -4.82 20.31 -5.32
C ARG A 324 -4.73 21.83 -5.20
N LEU A 325 -4.35 22.27 -4.02
CA LEU A 325 -4.21 23.69 -3.70
C LEU A 325 -2.83 23.97 -3.13
N ASN A 326 -2.14 24.94 -3.74
CA ASN A 326 -0.83 25.40 -3.32
C ASN A 326 -0.81 26.93 -3.38
N SER A 327 -0.76 27.58 -2.22
CA SER A 327 -0.53 29.02 -2.09
C SER A 327 -1.55 29.93 -2.82
N GLN A 328 -2.83 29.51 -2.86
CA GLN A 328 -3.92 30.34 -3.42
C GLN A 328 -5.08 30.51 -2.45
N LYS A 329 -5.85 31.59 -2.63
CA LYS A 329 -7.07 31.90 -1.88
C LYS A 329 -8.28 31.79 -2.79
N HIS A 330 -9.33 31.08 -2.35
CA HIS A 330 -10.62 30.98 -3.02
C HIS A 330 -11.74 31.33 -2.04
N GLY A 331 -12.59 32.26 -2.42
CA GLY A 331 -13.72 32.72 -1.58
C GLY A 331 -14.93 31.80 -1.70
N PHE A 332 -15.63 31.64 -0.60
CA PHE A 332 -16.94 30.97 -0.58
C PHE A 332 -18.08 31.96 -0.90
N PRO A 333 -19.18 31.50 -1.51
CA PRO A 333 -20.39 32.29 -1.69
C PRO A 333 -20.98 32.80 -0.37
N GLN A 334 -21.71 33.92 -0.43
CA GLN A 334 -22.29 34.58 0.76
C GLN A 334 -23.23 33.67 1.57
N THR A 335 -23.91 32.73 0.94
CA THR A 335 -24.77 31.75 1.61
C THR A 335 -23.97 30.90 2.60
N ILE A 336 -22.74 30.51 2.25
CA ILE A 336 -21.86 29.77 3.14
C ILE A 336 -21.41 30.61 4.33
N VAL A 337 -21.09 31.89 4.06
CA VAL A 337 -20.77 32.86 5.13
C VAL A 337 -21.94 33.03 6.09
N ASN A 338 -23.17 33.13 5.56
CA ASN A 338 -24.38 33.21 6.38
C ASN A 338 -24.62 31.92 7.20
N THR A 339 -24.26 30.74 6.64
CA THR A 339 -24.37 29.45 7.34
C THR A 339 -23.47 29.42 8.57
N VAL A 340 -22.21 29.83 8.45
CA VAL A 340 -21.29 29.84 9.61
C VAL A 340 -21.59 30.97 10.60
N ASN A 341 -22.35 31.98 10.20
CA ASN A 341 -22.86 33.03 11.07
C ASN A 341 -24.21 32.70 11.73
N GLY A 342 -24.75 31.49 11.44
CA GLY A 342 -26.00 31.01 12.04
C GLY A 342 -25.87 30.64 13.53
N GLN A 343 -26.96 30.13 14.12
CA GLN A 343 -26.98 29.69 15.51
C GLN A 343 -26.16 28.41 15.73
N ALA A 344 -26.11 27.54 14.73
CA ALA A 344 -25.29 26.33 14.75
C ALA A 344 -24.83 26.00 13.34
N PHE A 345 -23.65 25.36 13.21
CA PHE A 345 -23.14 24.89 11.93
C PHE A 345 -22.14 23.74 12.13
N THR A 346 -21.86 23.06 11.02
CA THR A 346 -20.71 22.16 10.89
C THR A 346 -19.98 22.49 9.60
N VAL A 347 -18.64 22.56 9.67
CA VAL A 347 -17.76 22.62 8.51
C VAL A 347 -16.90 21.38 8.52
N GLU A 348 -16.87 20.65 7.41
CA GLU A 348 -16.04 19.46 7.21
C GLU A 348 -15.08 19.67 6.04
N MET A 349 -13.85 19.22 6.21
CA MET A 349 -12.82 19.17 5.17
C MET A 349 -12.17 17.81 5.15
N SER A 350 -12.27 17.09 4.06
CA SER A 350 -11.51 15.88 3.79
C SER A 350 -10.27 16.24 2.97
N LEU A 351 -9.10 16.00 3.53
CA LEU A 351 -7.83 16.41 2.95
C LEU A 351 -6.96 15.21 2.57
N GLY A 352 -6.12 15.38 1.55
CA GLY A 352 -5.00 14.50 1.25
C GLY A 352 -3.79 14.78 2.15
N ALA A 353 -2.61 14.29 1.71
CA ALA A 353 -1.36 14.61 2.38
C ALA A 353 -1.12 16.11 2.45
N LEU A 354 -0.61 16.58 3.58
CA LEU A 354 -0.33 17.98 3.84
C LEU A 354 1.18 18.25 3.85
N THR A 355 1.64 19.12 2.95
CA THR A 355 3.00 19.65 2.96
C THR A 355 2.99 21.10 3.47
N THR A 356 3.77 21.35 4.51
CA THR A 356 3.95 22.71 5.04
C THR A 356 4.85 23.52 4.13
N LEU A 357 4.35 24.62 3.61
CA LEU A 357 5.11 25.62 2.83
C LEU A 357 5.35 26.89 3.66
N GLY A 358 4.33 27.29 4.44
CA GLY A 358 4.41 28.44 5.36
C GLY A 358 5.22 28.13 6.61
N HIS A 359 6.00 29.10 7.06
CA HIS A 359 6.86 28.95 8.25
C HIS A 359 6.20 29.37 9.57
N SER A 360 5.04 30.01 9.54
CA SER A 360 4.31 30.44 10.74
C SER A 360 3.03 29.66 10.98
N PHE A 361 2.21 29.54 9.94
CA PHE A 361 0.91 28.87 10.00
C PHE A 361 0.62 28.10 8.72
N ASN A 362 -0.28 27.10 8.79
CA ASN A 362 -1.03 26.58 7.65
C ASN A 362 -2.49 26.94 7.89
N THR A 363 -3.05 27.86 7.10
CA THR A 363 -4.40 28.39 7.31
C THR A 363 -5.35 27.81 6.26
N PHE A 364 -6.26 26.93 6.70
CA PHE A 364 -7.12 26.11 5.82
C PHE A 364 -8.39 26.85 5.40
N ILE A 365 -9.18 27.32 6.37
CA ILE A 365 -10.33 28.21 6.17
C ILE A 365 -10.16 29.40 7.08
N ASN A 366 -10.44 30.60 6.53
CA ASN A 366 -10.33 31.86 7.26
C ASN A 366 -11.37 32.87 6.82
N SER A 367 -11.65 33.85 7.68
CA SER A 367 -12.34 35.10 7.34
C SER A 367 -11.38 36.28 7.41
N THR A 368 -11.60 37.31 6.62
CA THR A 368 -10.71 38.48 6.56
C THR A 368 -10.60 39.19 7.93
N ASN A 369 -11.66 39.18 8.72
CA ASN A 369 -11.67 39.73 10.09
C ASN A 369 -11.17 38.76 11.17
N ASP A 370 -10.65 37.57 10.76
CA ASP A 370 -10.16 36.50 11.65
C ASP A 370 -11.19 36.00 12.69
N ASN A 371 -12.49 36.25 12.48
CA ASN A 371 -13.54 35.72 13.36
C ASN A 371 -13.82 34.24 13.12
N PHE A 372 -13.49 33.72 11.94
CA PHE A 372 -13.45 32.29 11.65
C PHE A 372 -12.04 31.96 11.16
N SER A 373 -11.27 31.14 11.85
CA SER A 373 -9.95 30.70 11.36
C SER A 373 -9.62 29.31 11.87
N LEU A 374 -9.52 28.35 10.95
CA LEU A 374 -9.03 27.01 11.22
C LEU A 374 -7.61 26.90 10.65
N PHE A 375 -6.64 26.72 11.51
CA PHE A 375 -5.22 26.76 11.13
C PHE A 375 -4.37 25.87 12.02
N ARG A 376 -3.21 25.49 11.47
CA ARG A 376 -2.14 24.84 12.23
C ARG A 376 -1.04 25.88 12.50
N ARG A 377 -0.56 25.97 13.72
CA ARG A 377 0.66 26.70 14.10
C ARG A 377 1.87 25.82 13.85
N VAL A 378 2.78 26.25 12.98
CA VAL A 378 3.93 25.45 12.58
C VAL A 378 4.93 25.26 13.72
N SER A 379 5.19 26.32 14.53
CA SER A 379 6.24 26.32 15.55
C SER A 379 6.07 25.27 16.66
N ASN A 380 4.82 24.90 17.00
CA ASN A 380 4.52 23.91 18.04
C ASN A 380 3.61 22.77 17.55
N ASN A 381 3.37 22.68 16.25
CA ASN A 381 2.56 21.66 15.60
C ASN A 381 1.14 21.51 16.15
N VAL A 382 0.47 22.62 16.51
CA VAL A 382 -0.87 22.61 17.09
C VAL A 382 -1.90 23.10 16.08
N LEU A 383 -2.98 22.29 15.89
CA LEU A 383 -4.19 22.73 15.22
C LEU A 383 -5.05 23.56 16.16
N GLU A 384 -5.50 24.72 15.70
CA GLU A 384 -6.34 25.65 16.45
C GLU A 384 -7.56 26.08 15.64
N PHE A 385 -8.71 26.22 16.33
CA PHE A 385 -9.85 26.92 15.76
C PHE A 385 -10.09 28.24 16.51
N LYS A 386 -9.87 29.36 15.84
CA LYS A 386 -10.19 30.70 16.30
C LYS A 386 -11.59 31.10 15.83
N PHE A 387 -12.41 31.60 16.73
CA PHE A 387 -13.82 31.94 16.45
C PHE A 387 -14.23 33.21 17.20
N ALA A 388 -15.09 34.02 16.58
CA ALA A 388 -15.75 35.19 17.19
C ALA A 388 -14.80 36.08 18.00
N GLY A 389 -13.56 36.26 17.55
CA GLY A 389 -12.55 37.10 18.20
C GLY A 389 -12.05 36.58 19.56
N ASN A 390 -12.19 35.28 19.87
CA ASN A 390 -11.78 34.68 21.14
C ASN A 390 -10.27 34.74 21.40
N ALA A 391 -9.89 34.78 22.68
CA ALA A 391 -8.49 34.70 23.09
C ALA A 391 -7.88 33.31 22.81
N ALA A 392 -6.56 33.24 22.71
CA ALA A 392 -5.86 31.99 22.41
C ALA A 392 -6.15 30.88 23.46
N ALA A 393 -6.30 31.22 24.73
CA ALA A 393 -6.63 30.29 25.80
C ALA A 393 -8.06 29.72 25.72
N GLU A 394 -8.95 30.32 24.93
CA GLU A 394 -10.34 29.92 24.76
C GLU A 394 -10.57 29.06 23.51
N ARG A 395 -9.51 28.77 22.75
CA ARG A 395 -9.58 28.02 21.49
C ARG A 395 -9.50 26.52 21.74
N PRO A 396 -10.32 25.70 21.08
CA PRO A 396 -10.05 24.28 21.04
C PRO A 396 -8.76 24.04 20.28
N THR A 397 -7.87 23.22 20.83
CA THR A 397 -6.54 22.93 20.30
C THR A 397 -6.29 21.44 20.23
N VAL A 398 -5.63 20.98 19.15
CA VAL A 398 -5.25 19.59 18.94
C VAL A 398 -3.75 19.52 18.77
N GLN A 399 -3.07 18.68 19.55
CA GLN A 399 -1.66 18.41 19.38
C GLN A 399 -1.43 17.61 18.10
N ASP A 400 -0.18 17.59 17.60
CA ASP A 400 0.18 16.91 16.35
C ASP A 400 -0.70 17.33 15.16
N GLY A 401 -0.85 18.64 15.00
CA GLY A 401 -1.76 19.25 14.04
C GLY A 401 -1.47 18.90 12.57
N LEU A 402 -0.21 18.54 12.22
CA LEU A 402 0.12 18.07 10.88
C LEU A 402 -0.55 16.71 10.62
N GLU A 403 -0.42 15.82 11.58
CA GLU A 403 -0.99 14.47 11.53
C GLU A 403 -2.51 14.51 11.61
N ALA A 404 -3.07 15.46 12.36
CA ALA A 404 -4.51 15.66 12.48
C ALA A 404 -5.16 16.06 11.14
N PHE A 405 -4.48 16.84 10.30
CA PHE A 405 -4.98 17.25 8.99
C PHE A 405 -4.66 16.26 7.88
N SER A 406 -3.47 15.68 7.88
CA SER A 406 -2.96 14.91 6.76
C SER A 406 -3.75 13.61 6.55
N GLY A 407 -4.41 13.46 5.42
CA GLY A 407 -5.17 12.27 5.05
C GLY A 407 -6.51 12.09 5.77
N ASN A 408 -6.94 13.03 6.61
CA ASN A 408 -8.09 12.91 7.47
C ASN A 408 -9.27 13.80 7.05
N LEU A 409 -10.48 13.46 7.57
CA LEU A 409 -11.60 14.37 7.67
C LEU A 409 -11.47 15.18 8.97
N VAL A 410 -11.32 16.49 8.85
CA VAL A 410 -11.39 17.43 9.96
C VAL A 410 -12.75 18.11 9.94
N ALA A 411 -13.50 18.01 11.05
CA ALA A 411 -14.78 18.68 11.22
C ALA A 411 -14.74 19.63 12.40
N VAL A 412 -15.40 20.78 12.25
CA VAL A 412 -15.66 21.75 13.30
C VAL A 412 -17.16 21.93 13.43
N THR A 413 -17.72 21.60 14.60
CA THR A 413 -19.10 21.93 14.96
C THR A 413 -19.13 23.18 15.86
N TYR A 414 -20.16 23.98 15.76
CA TYR A 414 -20.34 25.21 16.51
C TYR A 414 -21.80 25.43 16.89
N GLU A 415 -22.07 25.77 18.15
CA GLU A 415 -23.41 26.14 18.64
C GLU A 415 -23.30 27.39 19.52
N VAL A 416 -24.01 28.45 19.17
CA VAL A 416 -24.03 29.70 19.95
C VAL A 416 -24.61 29.47 21.33
N GLY A 417 -23.87 29.84 22.37
CA GLY A 417 -24.24 29.57 23.77
C GLY A 417 -24.01 28.14 24.25
N GLY A 418 -23.50 27.27 23.36
CA GLY A 418 -23.12 25.89 23.61
C GLY A 418 -21.61 25.67 23.53
N LYS A 419 -21.20 24.75 22.67
CA LYS A 419 -19.79 24.38 22.47
C LYS A 419 -19.40 24.46 20.99
N THR A 420 -18.12 24.69 20.77
CA THR A 420 -17.42 24.35 19.54
C THR A 420 -16.57 23.11 19.77
N VAL A 421 -16.59 22.17 18.83
CA VAL A 421 -15.86 20.88 18.93
C VAL A 421 -15.11 20.61 17.66
N ILE A 422 -13.86 20.18 17.78
CA ILE A 422 -13.08 19.64 16.66
C ILE A 422 -13.15 18.11 16.69
N TYR A 423 -13.44 17.53 15.52
CA TYR A 423 -13.44 16.10 15.29
C TYR A 423 -12.40 15.75 14.22
N ILE A 424 -11.75 14.60 14.38
CA ILE A 424 -10.92 13.94 13.37
C ILE A 424 -11.55 12.58 13.06
N ASN A 425 -12.00 12.38 11.82
CA ASN A 425 -12.68 11.15 11.37
C ASN A 425 -13.87 10.72 12.27
N GLY A 426 -14.57 11.67 12.85
CA GLY A 426 -15.70 11.43 13.77
C GLY A 426 -15.31 11.27 15.24
N GLU A 427 -14.03 11.18 15.58
CA GLU A 427 -13.56 11.19 16.97
C GLU A 427 -13.44 12.63 17.49
N LYS A 428 -14.07 12.92 18.63
CA LYS A 428 -13.92 14.21 19.31
C LYS A 428 -12.52 14.35 19.90
N VAL A 429 -11.78 15.37 19.45
CA VAL A 429 -10.38 15.58 19.87
C VAL A 429 -10.16 16.86 20.68
N ALA A 430 -11.01 17.88 20.52
CA ALA A 430 -10.96 19.11 21.32
C ALA A 430 -12.34 19.79 21.41
N GLU A 431 -12.59 20.54 22.48
CA GLU A 431 -13.79 21.36 22.62
C GLU A 431 -13.52 22.64 23.42
N ALA A 432 -14.36 23.66 23.19
CA ALA A 432 -14.36 24.90 23.94
C ALA A 432 -15.81 25.48 24.03
N ALA A 433 -16.06 26.37 24.95
CA ALA A 433 -17.34 27.11 25.00
C ALA A 433 -17.42 28.10 23.82
N SER A 434 -18.62 28.23 23.23
CA SER A 434 -18.91 29.16 22.12
C SER A 434 -20.02 30.15 22.51
N PRO A 435 -19.72 31.17 23.32
CA PRO A 435 -20.76 32.02 23.95
C PRO A 435 -21.38 33.05 23.01
N ARG A 436 -20.88 33.25 21.79
CA ARG A 436 -21.31 34.35 20.87
C ARG A 436 -21.45 33.86 19.44
N ALA A 437 -22.19 34.64 18.62
CA ALA A 437 -22.24 34.43 17.18
C ALA A 437 -20.86 34.61 16.52
N MET A 438 -20.63 33.93 15.40
CA MET A 438 -19.35 33.90 14.70
C MET A 438 -18.90 35.27 14.19
N GLY A 439 -19.75 35.96 13.44
CA GLY A 439 -19.48 37.31 12.91
C GLY A 439 -18.37 37.34 11.84
N ALA A 440 -18.28 36.31 11.00
CA ALA A 440 -17.39 36.30 9.85
C ALA A 440 -17.87 37.26 8.76
N GLU A 441 -16.99 38.09 8.21
CA GLU A 441 -17.32 39.05 7.12
C GLU A 441 -17.39 38.35 5.77
N ASP A 442 -16.43 37.50 5.53
CA ASP A 442 -16.30 36.62 4.37
C ASP A 442 -15.82 35.26 4.83
N LEU A 443 -15.67 34.36 3.91
CA LEU A 443 -15.04 33.07 4.18
C LEU A 443 -14.25 32.62 2.94
N PHE A 444 -13.06 32.07 3.16
CA PHE A 444 -12.21 31.57 2.09
C PHE A 444 -11.35 30.38 2.55
N PHE A 445 -10.91 29.57 1.61
CA PHE A 445 -9.96 28.50 1.84
C PHE A 445 -8.67 28.73 1.05
N GLY A 446 -7.58 28.16 1.55
CA GLY A 446 -6.23 28.44 1.07
C GLY A 446 -5.72 29.81 1.51
N HIS A 447 -4.43 30.06 1.35
CA HIS A 447 -3.81 31.32 1.76
C HIS A 447 -2.64 31.69 0.84
N PRO A 448 -2.60 32.92 0.26
CA PRO A 448 -1.53 33.36 -0.64
C PRO A 448 -0.26 33.82 0.08
N ASP A 449 -0.36 34.14 1.39
CA ASP A 449 0.77 34.62 2.17
C ASP A 449 1.78 33.48 2.42
N ALA A 450 3.04 33.72 2.04
CA ALA A 450 4.13 32.76 2.19
C ALA A 450 4.36 32.28 3.63
N SER A 451 3.91 33.04 4.65
CA SER A 451 3.99 32.60 6.05
C SER A 451 2.87 31.65 6.49
N ARG A 452 1.80 31.51 5.69
CA ARG A 452 0.55 30.80 6.05
C ARG A 452 0.16 29.70 5.08
N ASN A 453 0.88 29.53 3.98
CA ASN A 453 0.51 28.63 2.90
C ASN A 453 0.90 27.15 3.15
N TYR A 454 0.35 26.29 2.34
CA TYR A 454 0.55 24.83 2.37
C TYR A 454 0.24 24.23 0.99
N ASP A 455 0.60 22.99 0.79
CA ASP A 455 0.22 22.16 -0.37
C ASP A 455 -0.56 20.95 0.11
N THR A 456 -1.79 20.78 -0.38
CA THR A 456 -2.63 19.63 -0.08
C THR A 456 -3.69 19.45 -1.17
N THR A 457 -4.37 18.30 -1.15
CA THR A 457 -5.54 18.03 -1.98
C THR A 457 -6.81 18.10 -1.14
N PHE A 458 -7.73 18.98 -1.50
CA PHE A 458 -9.09 18.99 -0.92
C PHE A 458 -9.90 17.90 -1.62
N ARG A 459 -10.18 16.82 -0.91
CA ARG A 459 -10.99 15.69 -1.40
C ARG A 459 -12.48 15.99 -1.36
N ALA A 460 -12.92 16.64 -0.29
CA ALA A 460 -14.29 17.14 -0.15
C ALA A 460 -14.37 18.28 0.86
N MET A 461 -15.36 19.15 0.70
CA MET A 461 -15.78 20.12 1.72
C MET A 461 -17.31 20.11 1.84
N ARG A 462 -17.82 20.17 3.08
CA ARG A 462 -19.24 20.21 3.38
C ARG A 462 -19.58 21.25 4.43
N PHE A 463 -20.74 21.86 4.26
CA PHE A 463 -21.27 22.85 5.19
C PHE A 463 -22.68 22.45 5.60
N TYR A 464 -22.94 22.45 6.91
CA TYR A 464 -24.24 22.14 7.49
C TYR A 464 -24.71 23.32 8.33
N ASN A 465 -26.02 23.57 8.36
CA ASN A 465 -26.64 24.60 9.18
C ASN A 465 -27.02 24.14 10.59
N ARG A 466 -26.42 23.06 11.06
CA ARG A 466 -26.53 22.50 12.42
C ARG A 466 -25.22 21.86 12.86
N ALA A 467 -25.08 21.61 14.15
CA ALA A 467 -24.02 20.76 14.66
C ALA A 467 -24.33 19.28 14.36
N LEU A 468 -23.39 18.58 13.70
CA LEU A 468 -23.45 17.14 13.50
C LEU A 468 -22.97 16.39 14.74
N THR A 469 -23.49 15.18 14.94
CA THR A 469 -22.97 14.25 15.96
C THR A 469 -21.68 13.58 15.50
N ALA A 470 -20.97 12.96 16.44
CA ALA A 470 -19.76 12.19 16.14
C ALA A 470 -20.03 11.06 15.12
N GLU A 471 -21.15 10.35 15.27
CA GLU A 471 -21.57 9.26 14.38
C GLU A 471 -21.88 9.75 12.97
N GLU A 472 -22.49 10.92 12.84
CA GLU A 472 -22.77 11.54 11.54
C GLU A 472 -21.47 11.96 10.83
N ILE A 473 -20.53 12.57 11.55
CA ILE A 473 -19.21 12.94 11.01
C ILE A 473 -18.44 11.68 10.64
N MET A 474 -18.49 10.61 11.45
CA MET A 474 -17.88 9.33 11.14
C MET A 474 -18.46 8.70 9.87
N LYS A 475 -19.80 8.77 9.68
CA LYS A 475 -20.46 8.33 8.44
C LYS A 475 -19.89 9.07 7.22
N ASN A 476 -19.76 10.40 7.33
CA ASN A 476 -19.19 11.21 6.25
C ASN A 476 -17.70 10.89 6.00
N ALA A 477 -16.92 10.66 7.04
CA ALA A 477 -15.52 10.25 6.92
C ALA A 477 -15.36 8.90 6.20
N LYS A 478 -16.24 7.93 6.52
CA LYS A 478 -16.29 6.64 5.81
C LYS A 478 -16.59 6.84 4.33
N ALA A 479 -17.56 7.64 3.99
CA ALA A 479 -17.94 7.94 2.62
C ALA A 479 -16.81 8.62 1.82
N ASP A 480 -15.97 9.44 2.46
CA ASP A 480 -14.78 10.04 1.84
C ASP A 480 -13.61 9.06 1.67
N GLY A 481 -13.65 7.89 2.31
CA GLY A 481 -12.49 7.02 2.45
C GLY A 481 -11.39 7.65 3.32
N SER A 482 -11.76 8.62 4.16
CA SER A 482 -10.86 9.32 5.09
C SER A 482 -10.59 8.52 6.38
N PHE A 483 -10.90 7.24 6.42
CA PHE A 483 -10.35 6.38 7.45
C PHE A 483 -8.85 6.35 7.28
N SER A 484 -8.14 6.76 8.32
CA SER A 484 -6.72 6.53 8.39
C SER A 484 -6.48 5.04 8.12
N ALA A 485 -5.39 4.73 7.45
CA ALA A 485 -4.91 3.36 7.31
C ALA A 485 -4.80 2.60 8.67
N LYS A 486 -5.05 3.26 9.80
CA LYS A 486 -5.22 2.67 11.12
C LYS A 486 -6.40 1.70 11.23
N ASP A 487 -7.55 1.99 10.57
CA ASP A 487 -8.77 1.20 10.78
C ASP A 487 -8.97 0.12 9.71
N THR A 488 -8.27 0.23 8.58
CA THR A 488 -8.22 -0.80 7.52
C THR A 488 -7.02 -1.73 7.66
N ARG A 489 -6.05 -1.40 8.52
CA ARG A 489 -5.00 -2.35 8.88
C ARG A 489 -5.63 -3.44 9.74
N PRO A 490 -5.43 -4.72 9.40
CA PRO A 490 -5.65 -5.77 10.38
C PRO A 490 -4.90 -5.37 11.63
N THR A 491 -5.57 -5.27 12.77
CA THR A 491 -4.96 -5.00 14.09
C THR A 491 -3.95 -6.08 14.48
N SER A 492 -3.95 -7.15 13.75
CA SER A 492 -2.92 -8.16 13.62
C SER A 492 -2.92 -8.52 12.13
N PRO A 493 -1.81 -8.35 11.39
CA PRO A 493 -1.74 -8.99 10.09
C PRO A 493 -2.02 -10.47 10.36
N GLY A 494 -3.12 -10.97 9.81
CA GLY A 494 -3.34 -12.40 9.80
C GLY A 494 -2.04 -13.00 9.27
N TYR A 495 -1.49 -14.00 9.96
CA TYR A 495 -0.27 -14.65 9.50
C TYR A 495 -0.47 -15.06 8.06
N VAL A 496 0.04 -14.25 7.13
CA VAL A 496 0.15 -14.67 5.75
C VAL A 496 1.32 -15.62 5.72
N SER A 497 1.00 -16.90 5.58
CA SER A 497 2.02 -17.91 5.37
C SER A 497 2.68 -17.66 4.03
N VAL A 498 3.77 -16.92 4.03
CA VAL A 498 4.65 -16.82 2.88
C VAL A 498 5.44 -18.12 2.82
N ALA A 499 5.26 -18.88 1.75
CA ALA A 499 6.03 -20.09 1.55
C ALA A 499 7.51 -19.72 1.38
N GLN A 500 8.30 -19.95 2.41
CA GLN A 500 9.75 -19.83 2.39
C GLN A 500 10.39 -21.20 2.31
N PRO A 501 11.55 -21.36 1.68
CA PRO A 501 12.26 -22.62 1.67
C PRO A 501 12.68 -22.99 3.10
N HIS A 502 12.28 -24.19 3.54
CA HIS A 502 12.68 -24.74 4.82
C HIS A 502 13.95 -25.57 4.65
N THR A 503 15.05 -25.03 5.12
CA THR A 503 16.31 -25.79 5.25
C THR A 503 16.37 -26.62 6.53
N GLY A 504 15.37 -26.49 7.36
CA GLY A 504 15.03 -27.45 8.44
C GLY A 504 15.43 -27.09 9.84
N ILE A 505 16.26 -26.11 10.15
CA ILE A 505 16.58 -25.84 11.57
C ILE A 505 16.75 -24.36 11.91
N VAL A 506 17.63 -23.66 11.27
CA VAL A 506 17.88 -22.24 11.54
C VAL A 506 18.46 -21.61 10.29
N GLY A 507 17.87 -20.53 9.87
CA GLY A 507 18.46 -19.71 8.84
C GLY A 507 17.92 -19.95 7.45
N ASP A 508 16.59 -20.05 7.34
CA ASP A 508 15.92 -19.89 6.06
C ASP A 508 16.37 -18.59 5.43
N VAL A 509 16.74 -18.65 4.15
CA VAL A 509 17.22 -17.51 3.40
C VAL A 509 16.03 -16.75 2.86
N ALA A 510 15.93 -15.47 3.13
CA ALA A 510 14.91 -14.60 2.56
C ALA A 510 15.14 -14.44 1.06
N LEU A 511 14.20 -14.88 0.23
CA LEU A 511 14.24 -14.65 -1.21
C LEU A 511 13.70 -13.26 -1.49
N VAL A 512 14.44 -12.46 -2.25
CA VAL A 512 14.11 -11.08 -2.59
C VAL A 512 14.10 -10.93 -4.10
N ARG A 513 13.05 -10.31 -4.65
CA ARG A 513 12.92 -10.10 -6.09
C ARG A 513 12.84 -8.62 -6.42
N ARG A 514 13.51 -8.20 -7.49
CA ARG A 514 13.26 -6.89 -8.11
C ARG A 514 12.02 -7.00 -8.99
N VAL A 515 11.21 -5.94 -9.00
CA VAL A 515 10.00 -5.85 -9.81
C VAL A 515 10.11 -4.61 -10.69
N ASP A 516 10.09 -4.83 -12.00
CA ASP A 516 10.25 -3.79 -13.02
C ASP A 516 8.98 -3.56 -13.87
N SER A 517 7.86 -4.22 -13.51
CA SER A 517 6.56 -4.02 -14.15
C SER A 517 5.39 -4.42 -13.24
N GLY A 518 4.20 -3.91 -13.53
CA GLY A 518 2.97 -4.32 -12.86
C GLY A 518 2.69 -5.82 -13.02
N THR A 519 2.97 -6.35 -14.21
CA THR A 519 2.82 -7.79 -14.52
C THR A 519 3.71 -8.66 -13.64
N GLU A 520 4.97 -8.24 -13.39
CA GLU A 520 5.86 -8.96 -12.49
C GLU A 520 5.40 -8.91 -11.04
N LEU A 521 4.92 -7.75 -10.58
CA LEU A 521 4.35 -7.63 -9.24
C LEU A 521 3.16 -8.57 -9.08
N ASP A 522 2.28 -8.64 -10.05
CA ASP A 522 1.14 -9.53 -10.04
C ASP A 522 1.55 -11.02 -10.09
N ALA A 523 2.53 -11.37 -10.91
CA ALA A 523 3.08 -12.72 -10.95
C ALA A 523 3.66 -13.14 -9.60
N VAL A 524 4.36 -12.24 -8.91
CA VAL A 524 4.86 -12.44 -7.55
C VAL A 524 3.70 -12.64 -6.58
N MET A 525 2.68 -11.80 -6.62
CA MET A 525 1.57 -11.83 -5.65
C MET A 525 0.57 -12.96 -5.88
N SER A 526 0.38 -13.38 -7.14
CA SER A 526 -0.47 -14.53 -7.49
C SER A 526 0.25 -15.89 -7.38
N GLY A 527 1.59 -15.87 -7.31
CA GLY A 527 2.41 -17.08 -7.18
C GLY A 527 2.13 -17.84 -5.88
N VAL A 528 2.17 -19.18 -5.95
CA VAL A 528 2.10 -20.07 -4.77
C VAL A 528 3.31 -19.84 -3.86
N ILE A 529 4.47 -19.57 -4.46
CA ILE A 529 5.72 -19.24 -3.76
C ILE A 529 5.94 -17.73 -3.88
N LYS A 530 5.89 -17.03 -2.75
CA LYS A 530 6.13 -15.60 -2.70
C LYS A 530 7.53 -15.31 -2.16
N PRO A 531 8.25 -14.32 -2.68
CA PRO A 531 9.46 -13.85 -2.04
C PRO A 531 9.16 -13.21 -0.68
N ALA A 532 10.13 -13.17 0.21
CA ALA A 532 10.01 -12.48 1.49
C ALA A 532 9.92 -10.96 1.32
N ALA A 533 10.58 -10.43 0.29
CA ALA A 533 10.57 -9.01 -0.01
C ALA A 533 10.66 -8.75 -1.53
N VAL A 534 10.17 -7.57 -1.94
CA VAL A 534 10.29 -7.07 -3.31
C VAL A 534 10.99 -5.72 -3.33
N ILE A 535 11.91 -5.53 -4.29
CA ILE A 535 12.56 -4.24 -4.53
C ILE A 535 11.71 -3.45 -5.52
N LEU A 536 11.29 -2.27 -5.09
CA LEU A 536 10.48 -1.32 -5.84
C LEU A 536 11.28 -0.02 -6.01
N ARG A 537 11.70 0.29 -7.24
CA ARG A 537 12.31 1.58 -7.55
C ARG A 537 11.24 2.65 -7.59
N ILE A 538 11.49 3.77 -6.92
CA ILE A 538 10.49 4.81 -6.73
C ILE A 538 11.06 6.19 -7.05
N ASN A 539 10.27 7.04 -7.71
CA ASN A 539 10.64 8.42 -8.03
C ASN A 539 10.01 9.44 -7.05
N SER A 540 10.39 10.70 -7.18
CA SER A 540 9.93 11.80 -6.32
C SER A 540 8.42 12.09 -6.40
N LYS A 541 7.71 11.57 -7.41
CA LYS A 541 6.24 11.64 -7.51
C LYS A 541 5.54 10.48 -6.80
N LEU A 542 6.28 9.61 -6.11
CA LEU A 542 5.81 8.38 -5.46
C LEU A 542 5.20 7.38 -6.46
N ASN A 543 5.75 7.31 -7.66
CA ASN A 543 5.44 6.28 -8.64
C ASN A 543 6.57 5.26 -8.72
N ILE A 544 6.18 3.98 -8.78
CA ILE A 544 7.11 2.86 -8.97
C ILE A 544 7.55 2.88 -10.43
N THR A 545 8.85 2.71 -10.65
CA THR A 545 9.46 2.76 -11.97
C THR A 545 10.25 1.50 -12.27
N ASP A 546 10.40 1.19 -13.54
CA ASP A 546 11.39 0.22 -14.01
C ASP A 546 12.83 0.77 -13.90
N THR A 547 13.81 -0.02 -14.30
CA THR A 547 15.22 0.38 -14.30
C THR A 547 15.53 1.52 -15.27
N ASP A 548 14.72 1.72 -16.31
CA ASP A 548 14.83 2.84 -17.26
C ASP A 548 14.12 4.12 -16.78
N GLY A 549 13.44 4.07 -15.63
CA GLY A 549 12.71 5.19 -15.03
C GLY A 549 11.30 5.39 -15.57
N ARG A 550 10.74 4.42 -16.33
CA ARG A 550 9.35 4.46 -16.77
C ARG A 550 8.42 4.12 -15.62
N GLU A 551 7.45 4.98 -15.37
CA GLU A 551 6.45 4.80 -14.31
C GLU A 551 5.43 3.74 -14.71
N PHE A 552 5.14 2.76 -13.84
CA PHE A 552 4.13 1.73 -14.12
C PHE A 552 3.07 1.57 -13.02
N LEU A 553 3.31 2.06 -11.80
CA LEU A 553 2.39 1.93 -10.68
C LEU A 553 2.59 3.06 -9.67
N SER A 554 1.54 3.50 -8.99
CA SER A 554 1.69 4.43 -7.86
C SER A 554 2.04 3.68 -6.57
N LEU A 555 2.78 4.32 -5.66
CA LEU A 555 3.16 3.73 -4.37
C LEU A 555 1.97 3.20 -3.55
N PRO A 556 0.82 3.93 -3.41
CA PRO A 556 -0.33 3.41 -2.69
C PRO A 556 -0.85 2.10 -3.27
N VAL A 557 -0.92 2.00 -4.60
CA VAL A 557 -1.38 0.79 -5.28
C VAL A 557 -0.38 -0.36 -5.13
N ALA A 558 0.92 -0.06 -5.19
CA ALA A 558 1.95 -1.07 -4.96
C ALA A 558 1.88 -1.64 -3.53
N LEU A 559 1.76 -0.78 -2.52
CA LEU A 559 1.64 -1.21 -1.11
C LEU A 559 0.38 -2.06 -0.88
N ASP A 560 -0.73 -1.66 -1.49
CA ASP A 560 -1.98 -2.41 -1.40
C ASP A 560 -1.86 -3.78 -2.10
N SER A 561 -1.21 -3.84 -3.27
CA SER A 561 -0.95 -5.09 -3.99
C SER A 561 -0.10 -6.07 -3.18
N LEU A 562 0.85 -5.58 -2.38
CA LEU A 562 1.65 -6.43 -1.49
C LEU A 562 0.83 -7.03 -0.33
N ALA A 563 -0.36 -6.49 -0.06
CA ALA A 563 -1.33 -6.99 0.91
C ALA A 563 -0.71 -7.37 2.27
N TRP A 564 0.35 -6.65 2.72
CA TRP A 564 1.12 -6.92 3.95
C TRP A 564 1.78 -8.31 4.01
N SER A 565 1.77 -9.06 2.90
CA SER A 565 2.29 -10.42 2.84
C SER A 565 3.73 -10.50 2.34
N VAL A 566 4.20 -9.44 1.69
CA VAL A 566 5.57 -9.33 1.14
C VAL A 566 6.13 -7.96 1.54
N MET A 567 7.34 -7.94 2.05
CA MET A 567 7.97 -6.72 2.54
C MET A 567 8.50 -5.85 1.40
N PRO A 568 8.14 -4.55 1.33
CA PRO A 568 8.71 -3.66 0.34
C PRO A 568 10.14 -3.24 0.70
N VAL A 569 10.98 -3.20 -0.32
CA VAL A 569 12.32 -2.61 -0.31
C VAL A 569 12.28 -1.43 -1.27
N PHE A 570 12.27 -0.21 -0.77
CA PHE A 570 12.22 0.99 -1.61
C PHE A 570 13.61 1.37 -2.07
N GLU A 571 13.79 1.49 -3.38
CA GLU A 571 14.99 2.03 -4.00
C GLU A 571 14.68 3.43 -4.56
N PRO A 572 14.99 4.53 -3.82
CA PRO A 572 14.82 5.88 -4.32
C PRO A 572 15.61 6.10 -5.61
N ALA A 573 14.97 6.64 -6.63
CA ALA A 573 15.61 6.89 -7.92
C ALA A 573 16.74 7.96 -7.81
N ASP A 574 16.55 8.92 -6.90
CA ASP A 574 17.46 10.02 -6.64
C ASP A 574 17.27 10.61 -5.22
N ALA A 575 18.06 11.62 -4.89
CA ALA A 575 17.99 12.30 -3.61
C ALA A 575 16.68 13.05 -3.38
N ALA A 576 16.04 13.55 -4.45
CA ALA A 576 14.79 14.28 -4.37
C ALA A 576 13.59 13.37 -4.00
N THR A 577 13.78 12.05 -4.11
CA THR A 577 12.76 11.04 -3.79
C THR A 577 12.67 10.74 -2.28
N VAL A 578 13.76 10.92 -1.53
CA VAL A 578 13.84 10.46 -0.12
C VAL A 578 12.83 11.19 0.76
N GLU A 579 12.77 12.52 0.68
CA GLU A 579 11.90 13.33 1.53
C GLU A 579 10.40 13.07 1.25
N PRO A 580 9.88 13.10 0.01
CA PRO A 580 8.49 12.74 -0.27
C PRO A 580 8.12 11.32 0.18
N LEU A 581 9.03 10.35 -0.03
CA LEU A 581 8.79 8.97 0.37
C LEU A 581 8.71 8.82 1.89
N VAL A 582 9.66 9.40 2.62
CA VAL A 582 9.65 9.38 4.08
C VAL A 582 8.43 10.09 4.66
N SER A 583 8.04 11.23 4.09
CA SER A 583 6.85 11.96 4.50
C SER A 583 5.58 11.14 4.30
N TYR A 584 5.44 10.49 3.15
CA TYR A 584 4.33 9.59 2.87
C TYR A 584 4.29 8.38 3.83
N LEU A 585 5.44 7.72 4.06
CA LEU A 585 5.50 6.58 4.98
C LEU A 585 5.18 6.96 6.44
N LYS A 586 5.56 8.17 6.88
CA LYS A 586 5.16 8.73 8.18
C LYS A 586 3.66 8.98 8.24
N GLU A 587 3.09 9.57 7.19
CA GLU A 587 1.66 9.84 7.08
C GLU A 587 0.85 8.56 7.26
N ILE A 588 1.19 7.51 6.52
CA ILE A 588 0.50 6.21 6.61
C ILE A 588 1.00 5.33 7.78
N ARG A 589 1.94 5.82 8.60
CA ARG A 589 2.58 5.11 9.74
C ARG A 589 3.16 3.75 9.34
N PHE A 590 3.74 3.67 8.16
CA PHE A 590 4.33 2.46 7.63
C PHE A 590 5.85 2.46 7.87
N THR A 591 6.34 1.50 8.65
CA THR A 591 7.76 1.37 9.01
C THR A 591 8.34 0.00 8.69
N ASP A 592 7.52 -0.99 8.31
CA ASP A 592 7.97 -2.34 8.01
C ASP A 592 8.46 -2.45 6.56
N CYS A 593 9.56 -1.76 6.29
CA CYS A 593 10.19 -1.69 4.97
C CYS A 593 11.69 -1.49 5.08
N PHE A 594 12.36 -1.60 3.92
CA PHE A 594 13.75 -1.23 3.74
C PHE A 594 13.89 -0.04 2.78
N PHE A 595 14.94 0.74 2.99
CA PHE A 595 15.48 1.66 1.99
C PHE A 595 16.76 1.07 1.41
N LEU A 596 16.85 0.96 0.10
CA LEU A 596 17.99 0.43 -0.62
C LEU A 596 18.61 1.53 -1.48
N SER A 597 19.94 1.73 -1.40
CA SER A 597 20.65 2.61 -2.35
C SER A 597 22.12 2.24 -2.46
N LYS A 598 22.69 2.49 -3.66
CA LYS A 598 24.14 2.52 -3.89
C LYS A 598 24.79 3.75 -3.25
N ASP A 599 24.06 4.85 -3.16
CA ASP A 599 24.47 6.04 -2.42
C ASP A 599 24.10 5.88 -0.95
N ALA A 600 25.09 5.60 -0.12
CA ALA A 600 24.92 5.42 1.32
C ALA A 600 24.36 6.67 2.03
N ALA A 601 24.53 7.87 1.46
CA ALA A 601 23.97 9.10 2.03
C ALA A 601 22.45 9.13 1.95
N LEU A 602 21.83 8.53 0.92
CA LEU A 602 20.37 8.43 0.81
C LEU A 602 19.79 7.50 1.88
N VAL A 603 20.46 6.36 2.14
CA VAL A 603 20.08 5.43 3.22
C VAL A 603 20.18 6.14 4.57
N LYS A 604 21.25 6.90 4.78
CA LYS A 604 21.45 7.69 5.99
C LYS A 604 20.33 8.72 6.19
N ALA A 605 20.05 9.51 5.16
CA ALA A 605 19.00 10.54 5.21
C ALA A 605 17.62 9.94 5.52
N ALA A 606 17.26 8.83 4.86
CA ALA A 606 16.00 8.14 5.12
C ALA A 606 15.89 7.64 6.56
N ARG A 607 16.95 7.03 7.09
CA ARG A 607 16.99 6.49 8.44
C ARG A 607 17.10 7.55 9.54
N GLU A 608 17.75 8.69 9.28
CA GLU A 608 17.72 9.83 10.19
C GLU A 608 16.33 10.44 10.29
N ALA A 609 15.63 10.51 9.16
CA ALA A 609 14.27 11.05 9.11
C ALA A 609 13.21 10.04 9.62
N LEU A 610 13.39 8.73 9.42
CA LEU A 610 12.49 7.67 9.87
C LEU A 610 13.30 6.49 10.47
N PRO A 611 13.74 6.57 11.75
CA PRO A 611 14.68 5.60 12.34
C PRO A 611 14.18 4.15 12.40
N ALA A 612 12.86 3.95 12.40
CA ALA A 612 12.25 2.62 12.47
C ALA A 612 12.40 1.78 11.19
N VAL A 613 12.64 2.39 10.03
CA VAL A 613 12.89 1.64 8.79
C VAL A 613 14.29 1.06 8.75
N ARG A 614 14.50 0.03 7.96
CA ARG A 614 15.80 -0.63 7.78
C ARG A 614 16.52 -0.05 6.57
N GLY A 615 17.87 -0.03 6.62
CA GLY A 615 18.70 0.53 5.57
C GLY A 615 19.58 -0.53 4.91
N ILE A 616 19.48 -0.68 3.60
CA ILE A 616 20.35 -1.54 2.78
C ILE A 616 21.31 -0.65 1.99
N ILE A 617 22.62 -0.85 2.16
CA ILE A 617 23.60 -0.19 1.32
C ILE A 617 24.08 -1.18 0.26
N ASP A 618 23.92 -0.80 -0.99
CA ASP A 618 24.30 -1.63 -2.14
C ASP A 618 25.77 -1.44 -2.50
N TYR A 619 26.57 -2.46 -2.24
CA TYR A 619 27.98 -2.52 -2.56
C TYR A 619 28.28 -3.37 -3.80
N THR A 620 27.26 -3.74 -4.58
CA THR A 620 27.44 -4.65 -5.73
C THR A 620 28.45 -4.11 -6.75
N GLU A 621 28.45 -2.81 -7.03
CA GLU A 621 29.43 -2.19 -7.93
C GLU A 621 30.78 -1.96 -7.26
N VAL A 622 30.82 -1.67 -5.94
CA VAL A 622 32.08 -1.43 -5.20
C VAL A 622 32.94 -2.70 -5.18
N TYR A 623 32.31 -3.86 -5.00
CA TYR A 623 33.02 -5.14 -4.92
C TYR A 623 32.81 -6.01 -6.15
N LYS A 624 32.41 -5.43 -7.29
CA LYS A 624 32.25 -6.13 -8.56
C LYS A 624 33.54 -6.85 -8.98
N GLY A 625 33.40 -8.14 -9.30
CA GLY A 625 34.54 -8.98 -9.72
C GLY A 625 35.47 -9.44 -8.60
N LYS A 626 35.21 -9.08 -7.36
CA LYS A 626 35.94 -9.63 -6.20
C LYS A 626 35.52 -11.08 -5.93
N THR A 627 36.46 -11.92 -5.53
CA THR A 627 36.24 -13.33 -5.13
C THR A 627 36.41 -13.50 -3.63
N GLY A 628 35.54 -12.83 -2.85
CA GLY A 628 35.67 -12.64 -1.41
C GLY A 628 36.23 -11.27 -1.06
N LEU A 629 36.11 -10.89 0.21
CA LEU A 629 36.69 -9.65 0.78
C LEU A 629 37.80 -9.99 1.75
N THR A 630 38.84 -9.15 1.79
CA THR A 630 39.86 -9.23 2.84
C THR A 630 39.26 -8.74 4.17
N GLN A 631 39.96 -9.04 5.27
CA GLN A 631 39.56 -8.58 6.59
C GLN A 631 39.52 -7.05 6.66
N GLU A 632 40.46 -6.36 6.05
CA GLU A 632 40.53 -4.90 5.99
C GLU A 632 39.33 -4.34 5.24
N GLU A 633 38.93 -4.95 4.12
CA GLU A 633 37.76 -4.57 3.32
C GLU A 633 36.46 -4.78 4.13
N CYS A 634 36.34 -5.87 4.85
CA CYS A 634 35.22 -6.13 5.76
C CYS A 634 35.12 -5.07 6.89
N VAL A 635 36.26 -4.67 7.46
CA VAL A 635 36.34 -3.62 8.49
C VAL A 635 35.90 -2.26 7.91
N GLU A 636 36.36 -1.90 6.72
CA GLU A 636 35.95 -0.63 6.08
C GLU A 636 34.46 -0.65 5.68
N LEU A 637 33.94 -1.77 5.19
CA LEU A 637 32.51 -1.95 4.93
C LEU A 637 31.71 -1.73 6.24
N ARG A 638 32.08 -2.39 7.33
CA ARG A 638 31.43 -2.21 8.62
C ARG A 638 31.46 -0.75 9.11
N LYS A 639 32.58 -0.06 8.96
CA LYS A 639 32.71 1.37 9.28
C LYS A 639 31.78 2.22 8.41
N SER A 640 31.67 1.92 7.11
CA SER A 640 30.76 2.58 6.18
C SER A 640 29.31 2.36 6.59
N MET A 641 28.91 1.12 6.91
CA MET A 641 27.58 0.78 7.41
C MET A 641 27.22 1.60 8.67
N LYS A 642 28.12 1.64 9.65
CA LYS A 642 27.88 2.40 10.88
C LYS A 642 27.76 3.90 10.64
N ARG A 643 28.60 4.50 9.79
CA ARG A 643 28.57 5.95 9.48
C ARG A 643 27.27 6.36 8.78
N ASN A 644 26.65 5.44 8.02
CA ASN A 644 25.50 5.70 7.18
C ASN A 644 24.21 5.02 7.70
N ASN A 645 24.18 4.60 8.98
CA ASN A 645 23.03 3.95 9.60
C ASN A 645 22.50 2.73 8.80
N GLY A 646 23.38 2.07 8.01
CA GLY A 646 23.03 0.85 7.28
C GLY A 646 22.81 -0.34 8.22
N THR A 647 21.85 -1.18 7.91
CA THR A 647 21.54 -2.41 8.67
C THR A 647 21.86 -3.67 7.88
N VAL A 648 21.88 -3.59 6.56
CA VAL A 648 22.15 -4.70 5.64
C VAL A 648 23.14 -4.24 4.56
N ALA A 649 24.15 -5.02 4.30
CA ALA A 649 25.05 -4.85 3.15
C ALA A 649 24.61 -5.77 2.00
N LEU A 650 24.29 -5.22 0.83
CA LEU A 650 24.04 -5.99 -0.38
C LEU A 650 25.37 -6.17 -1.14
N LEU A 651 25.81 -7.41 -1.30
CA LEU A 651 27.07 -7.77 -1.97
C LEU A 651 26.81 -8.51 -3.27
N PRO A 652 27.72 -8.40 -4.28
CA PRO A 652 27.67 -9.28 -5.44
C PRO A 652 28.02 -10.72 -5.00
N GLN A 653 27.41 -11.71 -5.61
CA GLN A 653 27.59 -13.13 -5.25
C GLN A 653 29.05 -13.55 -5.24
N SER A 654 29.86 -13.08 -6.18
CA SER A 654 31.29 -13.40 -6.25
C SER A 654 32.09 -12.96 -5.03
N ALA A 655 31.70 -11.83 -4.41
CA ALA A 655 32.34 -11.30 -3.19
C ALA A 655 31.76 -11.91 -1.91
N ALA A 656 30.55 -12.43 -1.93
CA ALA A 656 29.85 -12.99 -0.76
C ALA A 656 30.21 -14.47 -0.52
N ARG A 657 31.49 -14.75 -0.38
CA ARG A 657 31.98 -16.08 0.04
C ARG A 657 31.58 -16.34 1.49
N GLN A 658 31.42 -17.61 1.84
CA GLN A 658 31.01 -18.02 3.18
C GLN A 658 31.89 -17.40 4.29
N GLU A 659 33.21 -17.34 4.10
CA GLU A 659 34.13 -16.73 5.04
C GLU A 659 33.90 -15.21 5.18
N THR A 660 33.65 -14.51 4.06
CA THR A 660 33.30 -13.08 4.06
C THR A 660 31.98 -12.81 4.79
N VAL A 661 30.95 -13.58 4.45
CA VAL A 661 29.62 -13.43 5.05
C VAL A 661 29.66 -13.74 6.54
N GLN A 662 30.35 -14.83 6.95
CA GLN A 662 30.50 -15.19 8.34
C GLN A 662 31.24 -14.11 9.13
N TYR A 663 32.37 -13.58 8.62
CA TYR A 663 33.11 -12.51 9.29
C TYR A 663 32.26 -11.25 9.48
N LEU A 664 31.48 -10.87 8.48
CA LEU A 664 30.58 -9.72 8.58
C LEU A 664 29.45 -9.99 9.59
N TYR A 665 28.88 -11.20 9.56
CA TYR A 665 27.84 -11.62 10.46
C TYR A 665 28.30 -11.64 11.92
N ASP A 666 29.48 -12.17 12.21
CA ASP A 666 30.13 -12.13 13.54
C ASP A 666 30.43 -10.70 14.00
N SER A 667 30.53 -9.77 13.05
CA SER A 667 30.70 -8.34 13.31
C SER A 667 29.36 -7.57 13.35
N ILE A 668 28.22 -8.26 13.45
CA ILE A 668 26.86 -7.70 13.52
C ILE A 668 26.51 -6.89 12.24
N VAL A 669 26.96 -7.34 11.08
CA VAL A 669 26.58 -6.81 9.78
C VAL A 669 25.77 -7.88 9.05
N ASN A 670 24.47 -7.61 8.84
CA ASN A 670 23.65 -8.48 8.01
C ASN A 670 24.05 -8.38 6.55
N VAL A 671 24.10 -9.50 5.85
CA VAL A 671 24.48 -9.57 4.43
C VAL A 671 23.32 -10.09 3.61
N TRP A 672 23.00 -9.39 2.53
CA TRP A 672 22.25 -9.91 1.40
C TRP A 672 23.15 -10.09 0.20
N VAL A 673 22.81 -11.05 -0.66
CA VAL A 673 23.59 -11.40 -1.85
C VAL A 673 22.78 -11.10 -3.10
N CYS A 674 23.36 -10.39 -4.05
CA CYS A 674 22.79 -10.22 -5.38
C CYS A 674 23.25 -11.40 -6.25
N ALA A 675 22.32 -12.28 -6.61
CA ALA A 675 22.56 -13.50 -7.40
C ALA A 675 22.12 -13.37 -8.86
N ALA A 676 21.84 -12.16 -9.34
CA ALA A 676 21.33 -11.89 -10.69
C ALA A 676 22.24 -12.40 -11.82
N ASP A 677 23.55 -12.50 -11.56
CA ASP A 677 24.54 -12.81 -12.59
C ASP A 677 24.85 -14.32 -12.79
N GLN A 678 24.24 -15.22 -11.99
CA GLN A 678 24.54 -16.67 -12.05
C GLN A 678 23.27 -17.52 -11.90
N PRO A 679 22.47 -17.63 -12.96
CA PRO A 679 21.17 -18.33 -12.90
C PRO A 679 21.30 -19.87 -12.98
N ASP A 680 22.51 -20.42 -13.09
CA ASP A 680 22.71 -21.87 -13.16
C ASP A 680 22.59 -22.57 -11.79
N GLY A 681 22.54 -23.91 -11.81
CA GLY A 681 22.36 -24.70 -10.60
C GLY A 681 23.52 -24.55 -9.59
N ALA A 682 24.75 -24.33 -10.05
CA ALA A 682 25.89 -24.11 -9.20
C ALA A 682 25.83 -22.73 -8.53
N GLY A 683 25.49 -21.69 -9.29
CA GLY A 683 25.31 -20.35 -8.76
C GLY A 683 24.21 -20.23 -7.73
N ARG A 684 23.08 -20.94 -7.90
CA ARG A 684 22.01 -21.02 -6.90
C ARG A 684 22.48 -21.64 -5.58
N LEU A 685 23.24 -22.76 -5.67
CA LEU A 685 23.78 -23.40 -4.47
C LEU A 685 24.80 -22.53 -3.75
N ASP A 686 25.71 -21.88 -4.49
CA ASP A 686 26.69 -20.98 -3.93
C ASP A 686 26.01 -19.82 -3.18
N ALA A 687 24.94 -19.23 -3.75
CA ALA A 687 24.16 -18.20 -3.09
C ALA A 687 23.50 -18.71 -1.81
N LEU A 688 22.83 -19.88 -1.86
CA LEU A 688 22.17 -20.49 -0.71
C LEU A 688 23.14 -20.87 0.41
N LEU A 689 24.32 -21.34 0.07
CA LEU A 689 25.35 -21.79 1.02
C LEU A 689 26.32 -20.68 1.45
N SER A 690 26.15 -19.46 0.94
CA SER A 690 26.98 -18.31 1.34
C SER A 690 26.84 -17.94 2.81
N GLY A 691 25.71 -18.31 3.44
CA GLY A 691 25.37 -17.88 4.80
C GLY A 691 24.63 -16.54 4.88
N ALA A 692 24.32 -15.91 3.74
CA ALA A 692 23.58 -14.66 3.68
C ALA A 692 22.16 -14.79 4.24
N LEU A 693 21.62 -13.69 4.78
CA LEU A 693 20.24 -13.63 5.30
C LEU A 693 19.21 -13.45 4.18
N GLY A 694 19.60 -12.87 3.05
CA GLY A 694 18.72 -12.67 1.92
C GLY A 694 19.45 -12.85 0.59
N ILE A 695 18.71 -13.28 -0.42
CA ILE A 695 19.22 -13.45 -1.80
C ILE A 695 18.32 -12.67 -2.74
N VAL A 696 18.87 -11.67 -3.40
CA VAL A 696 18.22 -10.90 -4.46
C VAL A 696 18.42 -11.63 -5.77
N SER A 697 17.33 -12.06 -6.40
CA SER A 697 17.38 -12.79 -7.68
C SER A 697 16.05 -12.69 -8.41
N ASP A 698 16.11 -12.70 -9.75
CA ASP A 698 14.92 -12.81 -10.61
C ASP A 698 14.42 -14.26 -10.70
N ASP A 699 15.24 -15.23 -10.31
CA ASP A 699 14.90 -16.66 -10.27
C ASP A 699 14.59 -17.17 -8.85
N THR A 700 13.64 -16.53 -8.20
CA THR A 700 13.20 -16.95 -6.86
C THR A 700 12.60 -18.37 -6.83
N ALA A 701 11.94 -18.79 -7.91
CA ALA A 701 11.38 -20.14 -8.02
C ALA A 701 12.47 -21.22 -8.08
N GLY A 702 13.52 -21.00 -8.86
CA GLY A 702 14.65 -21.93 -8.93
C GLY A 702 15.45 -21.97 -7.63
N LEU A 703 15.64 -20.85 -6.96
CA LEU A 703 16.25 -20.79 -5.62
C LEU A 703 15.41 -21.53 -4.59
N TYR A 704 14.09 -21.36 -4.60
CA TYR A 704 13.19 -22.08 -3.73
C TYR A 704 13.27 -23.61 -3.95
N ALA A 705 13.23 -24.03 -5.22
CA ALA A 705 13.36 -25.44 -5.56
C ALA A 705 14.72 -26.02 -5.12
N ALA A 706 15.80 -25.28 -5.33
CA ALA A 706 17.14 -25.68 -4.87
C ALA A 706 17.19 -25.78 -3.34
N ALA A 707 16.68 -24.78 -2.61
CA ALA A 707 16.65 -24.78 -1.15
C ALA A 707 15.81 -25.92 -0.57
N THR A 708 14.63 -26.21 -1.15
CA THR A 708 13.77 -27.31 -0.71
C THR A 708 14.34 -28.68 -1.02
N SER A 709 15.26 -28.80 -1.99
CA SER A 709 15.99 -30.04 -2.30
C SER A 709 17.15 -30.34 -1.33
N LEU A 710 17.58 -29.34 -0.55
CA LEU A 710 18.66 -29.53 0.42
C LEU A 710 18.20 -30.49 1.53
N PRO A 711 19.11 -31.35 2.04
CA PRO A 711 18.80 -32.22 3.19
C PRO A 711 18.39 -31.35 4.41
N LYS A 712 17.33 -31.75 5.10
CA LYS A 712 16.75 -31.02 6.25
C LYS A 712 17.71 -30.73 7.42
N LYS A 713 18.93 -31.28 7.40
CA LYS A 713 19.95 -31.12 8.44
C LYS A 713 21.08 -30.15 8.02
N ILE A 714 20.96 -29.48 6.87
CA ILE A 714 21.93 -28.52 6.43
C ILE A 714 21.57 -27.17 7.01
N MET A 715 22.52 -26.54 7.69
CA MET A 715 22.45 -25.13 8.06
C MET A 715 23.14 -24.31 6.96
N THR A 716 22.44 -23.32 6.43
CA THR A 716 23.00 -22.43 5.40
C THR A 716 23.92 -21.37 6.01
N ARG A 717 23.79 -21.09 7.30
CA ARG A 717 24.65 -20.21 8.07
C ARG A 717 24.88 -20.76 9.49
N VAL A 718 25.96 -20.36 10.11
CA VAL A 718 26.24 -20.66 11.52
C VAL A 718 25.42 -19.70 12.39
N PRO A 719 24.57 -20.18 13.31
CA PRO A 719 23.85 -19.32 14.24
C PRO A 719 24.82 -18.63 15.20
N LEU A 720 24.51 -17.39 15.61
CA LEU A 720 25.23 -16.72 16.69
C LEU A 720 24.96 -17.42 18.02
N ASN A 721 26.04 -17.61 18.76
CA ASN A 721 25.97 -18.09 20.13
C ASN A 721 25.94 -16.85 21.06
N ILE A 722 24.79 -16.61 21.70
CA ILE A 722 24.59 -15.42 22.52
C ILE A 722 24.69 -15.79 24.00
N GLY A 723 25.63 -15.19 24.71
CA GLY A 723 25.78 -15.33 26.17
C GLY A 723 24.73 -14.48 26.88
N HIS A 724 23.64 -15.08 27.34
CA HIS A 724 22.53 -14.41 28.02
C HIS A 724 22.95 -13.96 29.41
N ARG A 725 23.05 -12.63 29.59
CA ARG A 725 23.60 -11.98 30.82
C ARG A 725 25.05 -12.37 31.11
N GLY A 726 25.84 -12.72 30.09
CA GLY A 726 27.16 -13.31 30.21
C GLY A 726 27.10 -14.83 30.35
N LEU A 727 27.79 -15.38 31.37
CA LEU A 727 27.80 -16.81 31.76
C LEU A 727 27.33 -16.97 33.23
N PRO A 728 25.99 -16.86 33.47
CA PRO A 728 25.47 -16.78 34.85
C PRO A 728 25.69 -18.03 35.68
N ASP A 729 25.93 -19.19 35.06
CA ASP A 729 26.28 -20.44 35.76
C ASP A 729 27.72 -20.44 36.29
N GLY A 730 28.56 -19.60 35.72
CA GLY A 730 29.98 -19.51 36.10
C GLY A 730 30.34 -18.30 36.97
N ASN A 731 29.58 -17.22 36.85
CA ASN A 731 29.77 -15.95 37.56
C ASN A 731 28.43 -15.20 37.70
N PRO A 732 28.32 -14.20 38.63
CA PRO A 732 27.09 -13.42 38.71
C PRO A 732 26.68 -12.81 37.36
N GLU A 733 25.38 -12.87 37.06
CA GLU A 733 24.80 -12.31 35.84
C GLU A 733 25.07 -10.82 35.68
N ASN A 734 25.16 -10.37 34.45
CA ASN A 734 25.31 -8.95 34.11
C ASN A 734 26.60 -8.31 34.71
N THR A 735 27.67 -9.09 34.88
CA THR A 735 28.98 -8.61 35.33
C THR A 735 30.02 -8.67 34.19
N VAL A 736 31.06 -7.88 34.32
CA VAL A 736 32.20 -7.87 33.38
C VAL A 736 32.86 -9.25 33.33
N GLU A 737 33.07 -9.86 34.53
CA GLU A 737 33.66 -11.18 34.68
C GLU A 737 32.81 -12.27 34.00
N GLY A 738 31.48 -12.22 34.19
CA GLY A 738 30.55 -13.15 33.55
C GLY A 738 30.55 -12.98 32.04
N SER A 739 30.68 -11.75 31.55
CA SER A 739 30.76 -11.42 30.11
C SER A 739 32.11 -11.96 29.54
N LEU A 740 33.22 -11.77 30.21
CA LEU A 740 34.52 -12.30 29.76
C LEU A 740 34.52 -13.84 29.71
N LEU A 741 33.95 -14.50 30.71
CA LEU A 741 33.82 -15.96 30.73
C LEU A 741 32.94 -16.47 29.60
N ALA A 742 31.84 -15.78 29.28
CA ALA A 742 30.99 -16.12 28.14
C ALA A 742 31.78 -16.03 26.81
N TYR A 743 32.55 -14.97 26.65
CA TYR A 743 33.45 -14.81 25.50
C TYR A 743 34.49 -15.93 25.41
N GLU A 744 35.17 -16.24 26.53
CA GLU A 744 36.13 -17.34 26.60
C GLU A 744 35.51 -18.70 26.34
N ALA A 745 34.22 -18.89 26.70
CA ALA A 745 33.46 -20.09 26.42
C ALA A 745 32.98 -20.19 24.95
N GLY A 746 33.19 -19.14 24.14
CA GLY A 746 32.88 -19.12 22.70
C GLY A 746 31.56 -18.43 22.35
N ALA A 747 31.08 -17.49 23.17
CA ALA A 747 29.98 -16.64 22.79
C ALA A 747 30.41 -15.62 21.74
N ASP A 748 29.65 -15.47 20.69
CA ASP A 748 29.85 -14.48 19.63
C ASP A 748 29.31 -13.10 20.04
N VAL A 749 28.27 -13.09 20.87
CA VAL A 749 27.59 -11.91 21.36
C VAL A 749 27.36 -12.05 22.87
N ILE A 750 27.53 -10.97 23.61
CA ILE A 750 27.15 -10.88 25.02
C ILE A 750 25.88 -10.06 25.11
N GLU A 751 24.85 -10.62 25.71
CA GLU A 751 23.62 -9.93 26.02
C GLU A 751 23.65 -9.44 27.47
N ASN A 752 23.18 -8.21 27.70
CA ASN A 752 23.08 -7.61 29.02
C ASN A 752 21.80 -6.77 29.12
N ASP A 753 21.20 -6.75 30.30
CA ASP A 753 20.06 -5.93 30.65
C ASP A 753 20.50 -4.60 31.24
N VAL A 754 19.77 -3.51 30.90
CA VAL A 754 20.09 -2.18 31.40
C VAL A 754 18.86 -1.44 31.91
N TYR A 755 19.01 -0.62 32.93
CA TYR A 755 18.03 0.33 33.45
C TYR A 755 18.62 1.73 33.54
N LEU A 756 17.76 2.73 33.52
CA LEU A 756 18.09 4.11 33.92
C LEU A 756 17.72 4.32 35.36
N THR A 757 18.67 4.87 36.14
CA THR A 757 18.45 5.33 37.51
C THR A 757 17.64 6.63 37.54
N ALA A 758 17.18 7.07 38.70
CA ALA A 758 16.45 8.32 38.87
C ALA A 758 17.23 9.57 38.43
N ASP A 759 18.57 9.53 38.48
CA ASP A 759 19.46 10.57 37.98
C ASP A 759 19.96 10.34 36.54
N GLY A 760 19.30 9.40 35.78
CA GLY A 760 19.55 9.17 34.35
C GLY A 760 20.86 8.43 34.05
N GLN A 761 21.48 7.77 35.03
CA GLN A 761 22.65 6.93 34.82
C GLN A 761 22.22 5.53 34.34
N VAL A 762 23.00 4.93 33.44
CA VAL A 762 22.77 3.56 32.96
C VAL A 762 23.44 2.58 33.95
N VAL A 763 22.66 1.63 34.44
CA VAL A 763 23.16 0.50 35.24
C VAL A 763 22.83 -0.82 34.58
N VAL A 764 23.75 -1.78 34.65
CA VAL A 764 23.56 -3.12 34.08
C VAL A 764 22.86 -3.98 35.10
N MET A 765 21.59 -4.33 34.89
CA MET A 765 20.78 -5.08 35.85
C MET A 765 19.52 -5.62 35.14
N HIS A 766 19.13 -6.88 35.41
CA HIS A 766 17.96 -7.50 34.83
C HIS A 766 16.66 -7.06 35.55
N ASP A 767 16.65 -7.07 36.87
CA ASP A 767 15.45 -6.77 37.64
C ASP A 767 15.29 -5.27 37.89
N GLY A 768 14.05 -4.77 37.94
CA GLY A 768 13.74 -3.39 38.30
C GLY A 768 14.08 -3.06 39.80
N THR A 769 14.49 -4.07 40.55
CA THR A 769 14.95 -3.94 41.93
C THR A 769 16.25 -4.75 42.17
N THR A 770 17.07 -4.30 43.10
CA THR A 770 18.35 -4.95 43.39
C THR A 770 18.26 -6.16 44.32
N GLY A 771 17.04 -6.52 44.82
CA GLY A 771 16.86 -7.48 45.91
C GLY A 771 17.32 -8.91 45.66
N ARG A 772 17.34 -9.36 44.38
CA ARG A 772 17.77 -10.72 44.03
C ARG A 772 19.31 -10.85 43.94
N THR A 773 19.98 -9.84 43.45
CA THR A 773 21.42 -9.88 43.11
C THR A 773 22.30 -9.09 44.05
N CYS A 774 21.73 -8.25 44.92
CA CYS A 774 22.47 -7.40 45.88
C CYS A 774 22.01 -7.63 47.33
N ASN A 775 22.77 -7.11 48.27
CA ASN A 775 22.50 -7.22 49.72
C ASN A 775 21.42 -6.23 50.20
N ARG A 776 20.92 -5.34 49.37
CA ARG A 776 19.82 -4.42 49.64
C ARG A 776 18.79 -4.49 48.55
N ASN A 777 17.54 -4.26 48.91
CA ASN A 777 16.44 -4.21 47.93
C ASN A 777 16.03 -2.75 47.66
N LEU A 778 16.57 -2.18 46.58
CA LEU A 778 16.31 -0.80 46.13
C LEU A 778 15.60 -0.84 44.79
N SER A 779 14.72 0.12 44.52
CA SER A 779 14.16 0.32 43.16
C SER A 779 15.23 0.96 42.28
N VAL A 780 15.59 0.33 41.17
CA VAL A 780 16.62 0.84 40.26
C VAL A 780 16.24 2.20 39.70
N THR A 781 15.02 2.28 39.15
CA THR A 781 14.50 3.53 38.56
C THR A 781 14.14 4.61 39.58
N GLY A 782 13.94 4.23 40.85
CA GLY A 782 13.60 5.13 41.93
C GLY A 782 14.81 5.59 42.77
N SER A 783 16.01 5.10 42.46
CA SER A 783 17.25 5.41 43.19
C SER A 783 18.27 6.11 42.29
N THR A 784 19.17 6.91 42.91
CA THR A 784 20.34 7.46 42.21
C THR A 784 21.47 6.42 42.20
N LEU A 785 22.43 6.57 41.30
CA LEU A 785 23.60 5.70 41.23
C LEU A 785 24.52 5.86 42.46
N ALA A 786 24.56 7.06 43.06
CA ALA A 786 25.37 7.42 44.22
C ALA A 786 24.71 7.02 45.56
#